data_bf7524c96262b73db273884b08238f9e
#
_entry.id   bf7524c96262b73db273884b08238f9e
#
_cell.length_a   1.000
_cell.length_b   1.000
_cell.length_c   1.000
_cell.angle_alpha   90.00
_cell.angle_beta   90.00
_cell.angle_gamma   90.00
#
_symmetry.space_group_name_H-M   'P 1'
#
loop_
_entity.id
_entity.type
_entity.pdbx_description
1 polymer ?
#
loop_
_entity_poly.entity_id
_entity_poly.type
_entity_poly.pdbx_seq_one_letter_code
_entity_poly.pdbx_strand_id
1 'polypeptide(L)'
;MRKRPGSYVLQVAIVAAVYFGGAKLGLSLAVAHGVITPVWPPTGIAIAALLLLGPRLWPAIAIGAFAGNATSGASLGVAAAIAVGNTLEALVAVYLLRRVSFRVSFERVIDVLSFAVLGALASAAVAATNGVTVLALADAPAASPYGSRWLLWWLGDATGALLVAPLILVWATRPPFRLPGRRLVEGGLLLAALGGMSAAIFLGGFWRYPYLLFPLLLWASVRFTQLGAVTASFAVAAIGVAGVVQETTPLAGHDDTATVQILQGLLAVVAVSLLVLGASLSERDAAAASLRQAAVGLAEAQALAHIGSWEWDIAGDRVTWSSELYRIYELQPERGELNYDAYLSRIHPHDRDAVRQKVQEALADQRAFEMTHRIVLEDGSERTVQGRGRVIVDRTGHPLRMVGTTQDVTDRRRVEEVRENILSAVSHELRTPLTSILGFAVTLRERWPSLTDEGREQMISHVADQAARLERLLTDLLDVDRLRHGRLRAEAERTDLGALVQGVVASRRLEGRGVDVRAESVFADVDPAKFERIVDNLLSNAERHTPDGSPISVAVERNGTGALIRVDDRGPGVPDAEKETIFEPFARGSAGGKTTGVGVGLSLVAQFVALHGGRAWVEDRDGGGASFHVLLPGAD
;
A
#
# COMPACT_ATOMS: atom_id res chain seq x y z
N MET A 1 0.10 -14.53 30.45
CA MET A 1 -0.96 -14.16 31.43
C MET A 1 -1.41 -15.42 32.20
N ARG A 2 -1.10 -15.56 33.48
CA ARG A 2 -1.62 -16.66 34.35
C ARG A 2 -3.12 -16.38 34.58
N LYS A 3 -4.01 -17.18 33.94
CA LYS A 3 -5.45 -17.13 34.23
C LYS A 3 -5.67 -17.53 35.71
N ARG A 4 -6.50 -16.77 36.41
CA ARG A 4 -6.86 -17.00 37.82
C ARG A 4 -7.40 -18.43 38.01
N PRO A 5 -6.98 -19.20 39.05
CA PRO A 5 -7.39 -20.61 39.23
C PRO A 5 -8.90 -20.79 39.34
N GLY A 6 -9.65 -19.84 39.90
CA GLY A 6 -11.13 -19.87 39.91
C GLY A 6 -11.79 -19.89 38.54
N SER A 7 -11.14 -19.33 37.50
CA SER A 7 -11.64 -19.37 36.12
C SER A 7 -11.54 -20.78 35.49
N TYR A 8 -10.56 -21.58 35.86
CA TYR A 8 -10.41 -22.95 35.35
C TYR A 8 -11.48 -23.90 35.93
N VAL A 9 -11.69 -23.88 37.26
CA VAL A 9 -12.71 -24.71 37.93
C VAL A 9 -14.10 -24.39 37.37
N LEU A 10 -14.42 -23.12 37.17
CA LEU A 10 -15.68 -22.70 36.56
C LEU A 10 -15.83 -23.22 35.12
N GLN A 11 -14.76 -23.15 34.31
CA GLN A 11 -14.78 -23.71 32.94
C GLN A 11 -15.00 -25.23 32.95
N VAL A 12 -14.33 -25.96 33.85
CA VAL A 12 -14.53 -27.40 34.01
C VAL A 12 -15.97 -27.71 34.41
N ALA A 13 -16.54 -26.98 35.38
CA ALA A 13 -17.91 -27.18 35.82
C ALA A 13 -18.94 -26.92 34.68
N ILE A 14 -18.78 -25.84 33.95
CA ILE A 14 -19.68 -25.47 32.82
C ILE A 14 -19.61 -26.55 31.74
N VAL A 15 -18.41 -26.91 31.27
CA VAL A 15 -18.25 -27.89 30.18
C VAL A 15 -18.76 -29.27 30.62
N ALA A 16 -18.51 -29.69 31.88
CA ALA A 16 -19.03 -30.94 32.40
C ALA A 16 -20.58 -30.95 32.46
N ALA A 17 -21.19 -29.84 32.88
CA ALA A 17 -22.64 -29.70 32.90
C ALA A 17 -23.27 -29.73 31.51
N VAL A 18 -22.65 -29.03 30.52
CA VAL A 18 -23.11 -29.03 29.11
C VAL A 18 -22.96 -30.41 28.50
N TYR A 19 -21.83 -31.10 28.75
CA TYR A 19 -21.63 -32.48 28.31
C TYR A 19 -22.67 -33.43 28.92
N PHE A 20 -22.88 -33.34 30.24
CA PHE A 20 -23.88 -34.13 30.96
C PHE A 20 -25.31 -33.91 30.40
N GLY A 21 -25.69 -32.63 30.17
CA GLY A 21 -26.98 -32.30 29.55
C GLY A 21 -27.13 -32.89 28.14
N GLY A 22 -26.07 -32.78 27.32
CA GLY A 22 -26.01 -33.43 26.01
C GLY A 22 -26.14 -34.96 26.06
N ALA A 23 -25.49 -35.60 27.10
CA ALA A 23 -25.60 -37.03 27.29
C ALA A 23 -27.02 -37.45 27.71
N LYS A 24 -27.66 -36.72 28.61
CA LYS A 24 -29.07 -36.97 28.97
C LYS A 24 -30.01 -36.78 27.79
N LEU A 25 -29.82 -35.74 27.00
CA LEU A 25 -30.58 -35.53 25.77
C LEU A 25 -30.38 -36.71 24.80
N GLY A 26 -29.14 -37.10 24.53
CA GLY A 26 -28.83 -38.23 23.68
C GLY A 26 -29.54 -39.52 24.14
N LEU A 27 -29.43 -39.86 25.42
CA LEU A 27 -30.05 -41.06 26.00
C LEU A 27 -31.59 -41.00 26.00
N SER A 28 -32.19 -39.81 26.14
CA SER A 28 -33.67 -39.67 26.02
C SER A 28 -34.17 -39.87 24.60
N LEU A 29 -33.29 -39.80 23.58
CA LEU A 29 -33.56 -40.03 22.16
C LEU A 29 -33.15 -41.46 21.73
N ALA A 30 -32.83 -42.36 22.72
CA ALA A 30 -32.46 -43.74 22.41
C ALA A 30 -33.68 -44.51 21.83
N VAL A 31 -33.48 -45.13 20.68
CA VAL A 31 -34.46 -45.92 19.95
C VAL A 31 -34.11 -47.41 20.18
N ALA A 32 -33.83 -48.24 19.48
CA ALA A 32 -33.49 -49.66 19.57
C ALA A 32 -33.01 -50.14 20.96
N HIS A 33 -33.91 -50.81 21.70
CA HIS A 33 -33.64 -51.41 23.03
C HIS A 33 -33.15 -50.48 24.12
N GLY A 34 -33.40 -49.14 24.02
CA GLY A 34 -33.05 -48.14 25.06
C GLY A 34 -31.60 -47.80 25.20
N VAL A 35 -30.71 -48.25 24.29
CA VAL A 35 -29.26 -48.10 24.40
C VAL A 35 -28.65 -47.36 23.22
N ILE A 36 -29.29 -47.34 22.06
CA ILE A 36 -28.70 -46.80 20.82
C ILE A 36 -29.39 -45.50 20.44
N THR A 37 -28.58 -44.44 20.34
CA THR A 37 -29.04 -43.11 19.96
C THR A 37 -28.66 -42.80 18.52
N PRO A 38 -29.58 -42.21 17.71
CA PRO A 38 -29.30 -41.84 16.32
C PRO A 38 -28.16 -40.82 16.19
N VAL A 39 -28.00 -39.94 17.15
CA VAL A 39 -26.92 -38.91 17.20
C VAL A 39 -26.46 -38.80 18.66
N TRP A 40 -25.15 -38.77 18.89
CA TRP A 40 -24.56 -38.59 20.20
C TRP A 40 -23.95 -37.18 20.36
N PRO A 41 -24.71 -36.16 20.82
CA PRO A 41 -24.26 -34.78 20.90
C PRO A 41 -23.01 -34.56 21.78
N PRO A 42 -22.77 -35.34 22.86
CA PRO A 42 -21.61 -35.15 23.72
C PRO A 42 -20.26 -35.20 23.02
N THR A 43 -20.08 -36.05 21.99
CA THR A 43 -18.85 -36.10 21.20
C THR A 43 -18.56 -34.77 20.54
N GLY A 44 -19.55 -34.16 19.88
CA GLY A 44 -19.41 -32.84 19.26
C GLY A 44 -19.13 -31.74 20.27
N ILE A 45 -19.81 -31.77 21.44
CA ILE A 45 -19.58 -30.82 22.54
C ILE A 45 -18.14 -30.94 23.07
N ALA A 46 -17.66 -32.17 23.29
CA ALA A 46 -16.31 -32.43 23.80
C ALA A 46 -15.22 -31.92 22.84
N ILE A 47 -15.33 -32.29 21.57
CA ILE A 47 -14.36 -31.86 20.54
C ILE A 47 -14.35 -30.33 20.42
N ALA A 48 -15.51 -29.68 20.34
CA ALA A 48 -15.61 -28.24 20.24
C ALA A 48 -15.03 -27.53 21.49
N ALA A 49 -15.36 -28.02 22.70
CA ALA A 49 -14.85 -27.45 23.92
C ALA A 49 -13.33 -27.55 24.02
N LEU A 50 -12.73 -28.69 23.65
CA LEU A 50 -11.28 -28.87 23.68
C LEU A 50 -10.57 -28.09 22.59
N LEU A 51 -11.17 -27.87 21.42
CA LEU A 51 -10.61 -27.00 20.37
C LEU A 51 -10.65 -25.53 20.75
N LEU A 52 -11.74 -25.02 21.32
CA LEU A 52 -11.93 -23.63 21.69
C LEU A 52 -11.18 -23.23 22.97
N LEU A 53 -11.27 -24.05 24.00
CA LEU A 53 -10.80 -23.73 25.34
C LEU A 53 -9.47 -24.39 25.71
N GLY A 54 -9.07 -25.39 24.92
CA GLY A 54 -7.81 -26.12 25.08
C GLY A 54 -7.96 -27.52 25.70
N PRO A 55 -7.03 -28.46 25.36
CA PRO A 55 -7.12 -29.86 25.73
C PRO A 55 -7.00 -30.09 27.24
N ARG A 56 -6.51 -29.14 28.03
CA ARG A 56 -6.44 -29.22 29.51
C ARG A 56 -7.82 -29.32 30.18
N LEU A 57 -8.91 -29.07 29.44
CA LEU A 57 -10.28 -29.25 29.93
C LEU A 57 -10.80 -30.67 29.80
N TRP A 58 -9.95 -31.65 29.47
CA TRP A 58 -10.32 -33.08 29.43
C TRP A 58 -11.01 -33.60 30.71
N PRO A 59 -10.67 -33.12 31.96
CA PRO A 59 -11.36 -33.58 33.14
C PRO A 59 -12.86 -33.27 33.15
N ALA A 60 -13.25 -32.16 32.49
CA ALA A 60 -14.67 -31.82 32.33
C ALA A 60 -15.43 -32.88 31.54
N ILE A 61 -14.80 -33.39 30.46
CA ILE A 61 -15.38 -34.44 29.61
C ILE A 61 -15.51 -35.73 30.42
N ALA A 62 -14.45 -36.14 31.14
CA ALA A 62 -14.46 -37.34 31.99
C ALA A 62 -15.56 -37.30 33.07
N ILE A 63 -15.69 -36.16 33.77
CA ILE A 63 -16.72 -35.96 34.81
C ILE A 63 -18.12 -36.01 34.20
N GLY A 64 -18.34 -35.27 33.05
CA GLY A 64 -19.64 -35.25 32.40
C GLY A 64 -20.06 -36.62 31.83
N ALA A 65 -19.12 -37.36 31.23
CA ALA A 65 -19.33 -38.68 30.69
C ALA A 65 -19.60 -39.72 31.80
N PHE A 66 -18.83 -39.68 32.87
CA PHE A 66 -19.08 -40.53 34.03
C PHE A 66 -20.45 -40.28 34.66
N ALA A 67 -20.79 -39.04 34.96
CA ALA A 67 -22.08 -38.65 35.51
C ALA A 67 -23.26 -39.06 34.61
N GLY A 68 -23.11 -38.86 33.29
CA GLY A 68 -24.12 -39.24 32.30
C GLY A 68 -24.44 -40.74 32.34
N ASN A 69 -23.42 -41.60 32.30
CA ASN A 69 -23.57 -43.05 32.32
C ASN A 69 -24.00 -43.58 33.69
N ALA A 70 -23.39 -43.10 34.81
CA ALA A 70 -23.73 -43.53 36.16
C ALA A 70 -25.20 -43.24 36.53
N THR A 71 -25.74 -42.10 36.06
CA THR A 71 -27.13 -41.72 36.34
C THR A 71 -28.14 -42.34 35.34
N SER A 72 -27.70 -43.18 34.42
CA SER A 72 -28.51 -43.84 33.40
C SER A 72 -28.56 -45.39 33.59
N GLY A 73 -28.20 -45.85 34.77
CA GLY A 73 -28.33 -47.26 35.16
C GLY A 73 -27.09 -48.13 34.97
N ALA A 74 -25.98 -47.59 34.48
CA ALA A 74 -24.71 -48.31 34.40
C ALA A 74 -24.05 -48.46 35.80
N SER A 75 -23.41 -49.61 36.04
CA SER A 75 -22.60 -49.75 37.25
C SER A 75 -21.45 -48.70 37.26
N LEU A 76 -21.00 -48.29 38.45
CA LEU A 76 -19.94 -47.27 38.57
C LEU A 76 -18.68 -47.64 37.78
N GLY A 77 -18.31 -48.94 37.76
CA GLY A 77 -17.15 -49.42 37.00
C GLY A 77 -17.34 -49.29 35.47
N VAL A 78 -18.51 -49.68 34.97
CA VAL A 78 -18.87 -49.53 33.52
C VAL A 78 -18.95 -48.06 33.14
N ALA A 79 -19.57 -47.22 33.96
CA ALA A 79 -19.66 -45.80 33.73
C ALA A 79 -18.26 -45.13 33.67
N ALA A 80 -17.34 -45.49 34.55
CA ALA A 80 -15.98 -45.02 34.54
C ALA A 80 -15.19 -45.47 33.32
N ALA A 81 -15.32 -46.75 32.93
CA ALA A 81 -14.64 -47.29 31.74
C ALA A 81 -15.14 -46.65 30.42
N ILE A 82 -16.45 -46.43 30.27
CA ILE A 82 -17.03 -45.73 29.13
C ILE A 82 -16.54 -44.23 29.12
N ALA A 83 -16.49 -43.57 30.26
CA ALA A 83 -16.01 -42.20 30.38
C ALA A 83 -14.55 -42.04 29.91
N VAL A 84 -13.70 -43.04 30.15
CA VAL A 84 -12.32 -43.06 29.63
C VAL A 84 -12.34 -43.07 28.08
N GLY A 85 -13.14 -43.94 27.48
CA GLY A 85 -13.27 -44.01 26.00
C GLY A 85 -13.71 -42.69 25.38
N ASN A 86 -14.78 -42.08 25.89
CA ASN A 86 -15.31 -40.81 25.39
C ASN A 86 -14.32 -39.66 25.60
N THR A 87 -13.54 -39.68 26.68
CA THR A 87 -12.48 -38.66 26.90
C THR A 87 -11.32 -38.84 25.93
N LEU A 88 -10.89 -40.09 25.72
CA LEU A 88 -9.81 -40.39 24.76
C LEU A 88 -10.22 -40.05 23.32
N GLU A 89 -11.45 -40.34 22.93
CA GLU A 89 -12.01 -39.95 21.63
C GLU A 89 -11.80 -38.45 21.37
N ALA A 90 -12.26 -37.57 22.26
CA ALA A 90 -12.16 -36.14 22.14
C ALA A 90 -10.69 -35.66 22.09
N LEU A 91 -9.82 -36.26 22.90
CA LEU A 91 -8.38 -35.94 22.92
C LEU A 91 -7.69 -36.38 21.63
N VAL A 92 -8.00 -37.58 21.12
CA VAL A 92 -7.48 -38.09 19.84
C VAL A 92 -7.96 -37.19 18.68
N ALA A 93 -9.23 -36.81 18.63
CA ALA A 93 -9.77 -35.87 17.63
C ALA A 93 -8.96 -34.57 17.61
N VAL A 94 -8.78 -33.93 18.77
CA VAL A 94 -8.04 -32.66 18.88
C VAL A 94 -6.56 -32.83 18.55
N TYR A 95 -5.95 -33.94 18.95
CA TYR A 95 -4.55 -34.25 18.64
C TYR A 95 -4.35 -34.37 17.12
N LEU A 96 -5.16 -35.18 16.44
CA LEU A 96 -5.08 -35.40 14.99
C LEU A 96 -5.34 -34.12 14.22
N LEU A 97 -6.39 -33.36 14.58
CA LEU A 97 -6.72 -32.09 13.93
C LEU A 97 -5.62 -31.04 14.08
N ARG A 98 -4.95 -30.96 15.24
CA ARG A 98 -3.81 -30.06 15.42
C ARG A 98 -2.61 -30.43 14.55
N ARG A 99 -2.40 -31.70 14.27
CA ARG A 99 -1.30 -32.17 13.39
C ARG A 99 -1.45 -31.71 11.95
N VAL A 100 -2.69 -31.48 11.49
CA VAL A 100 -3.00 -31.03 10.12
C VAL A 100 -3.30 -29.53 10.03
N SER A 101 -2.95 -28.75 11.06
CA SER A 101 -3.19 -27.30 11.10
C SER A 101 -4.64 -26.90 10.84
N PHE A 102 -5.58 -27.67 11.39
CA PHE A 102 -7.02 -27.46 11.27
C PHE A 102 -7.46 -26.10 11.79
N ARG A 103 -8.31 -25.40 11.03
CA ARG A 103 -8.93 -24.13 11.41
C ARG A 103 -10.39 -24.32 11.82
N VAL A 104 -10.73 -23.85 12.99
CA VAL A 104 -12.08 -23.99 13.59
C VAL A 104 -13.18 -23.23 12.85
N SER A 105 -12.82 -22.35 11.91
CA SER A 105 -13.78 -21.59 11.09
C SER A 105 -14.39 -22.36 9.92
N PHE A 106 -13.83 -23.52 9.57
CA PHE A 106 -14.25 -24.36 8.42
C PHE A 106 -14.27 -23.62 7.06
N GLU A 107 -13.44 -22.59 6.90
CA GLU A 107 -13.40 -21.80 5.67
C GLU A 107 -12.70 -22.49 4.51
N ARG A 108 -11.91 -23.55 4.80
CA ARG A 108 -11.20 -24.32 3.76
C ARG A 108 -11.79 -25.71 3.62
N VAL A 109 -11.87 -26.19 2.39
CA VAL A 109 -12.31 -27.57 2.09
C VAL A 109 -11.47 -28.59 2.85
N ILE A 110 -10.16 -28.37 2.95
CA ILE A 110 -9.26 -29.26 3.69
C ILE A 110 -9.59 -29.33 5.20
N ASP A 111 -10.09 -28.25 5.80
CA ASP A 111 -10.52 -28.25 7.20
C ASP A 111 -11.76 -29.12 7.38
N VAL A 112 -12.72 -29.03 6.46
CA VAL A 112 -13.93 -29.87 6.49
C VAL A 112 -13.59 -31.33 6.35
N LEU A 113 -12.78 -31.69 5.37
CA LEU A 113 -12.37 -33.08 5.13
C LEU A 113 -11.53 -33.64 6.29
N SER A 114 -10.59 -32.84 6.82
CA SER A 114 -9.79 -33.22 7.98
C SER A 114 -10.67 -33.46 9.21
N PHE A 115 -11.67 -32.58 9.44
CA PHE A 115 -12.60 -32.75 10.53
C PHE A 115 -13.46 -34.00 10.35
N ALA A 116 -14.03 -34.23 9.15
CA ALA A 116 -14.85 -35.39 8.86
C ALA A 116 -14.08 -36.70 9.06
N VAL A 117 -12.86 -36.80 8.53
CA VAL A 117 -12.06 -38.03 8.58
C VAL A 117 -11.40 -38.21 9.95
N LEU A 118 -10.68 -37.21 10.44
CA LEU A 118 -9.86 -37.33 11.66
C LEU A 118 -10.62 -36.96 12.94
N GLY A 119 -11.45 -35.91 12.86
CA GLY A 119 -12.19 -35.36 13.98
C GLY A 119 -13.48 -36.09 14.30
N ALA A 120 -14.10 -36.75 13.31
CA ALA A 120 -15.33 -37.47 13.50
C ALA A 120 -15.13 -38.98 13.31
N LEU A 121 -14.83 -39.46 12.08
CA LEU A 121 -14.79 -40.90 11.79
C LEU A 121 -13.68 -41.65 12.55
N ALA A 122 -12.44 -41.15 12.49
CA ALA A 122 -11.32 -41.85 13.09
C ALA A 122 -11.36 -41.79 14.64
N SER A 123 -11.75 -40.65 15.22
CA SER A 123 -11.83 -40.52 16.67
C SER A 123 -12.96 -41.32 17.29
N ALA A 124 -14.15 -41.37 16.66
CA ALA A 124 -15.31 -42.13 17.11
C ALA A 124 -15.03 -43.65 17.23
N ALA A 125 -14.08 -44.17 16.42
CA ALA A 125 -13.67 -45.57 16.52
C ALA A 125 -13.08 -45.90 17.91
N VAL A 126 -12.46 -44.94 18.59
CA VAL A 126 -11.89 -45.10 19.92
C VAL A 126 -12.98 -45.34 20.97
N ALA A 127 -14.02 -44.48 20.96
CA ALA A 127 -15.13 -44.61 21.92
C ALA A 127 -15.98 -45.85 21.60
N ALA A 128 -16.28 -46.13 20.34
CA ALA A 128 -17.05 -47.30 19.91
C ALA A 128 -16.34 -48.60 20.33
N THR A 129 -15.02 -48.70 20.09
CA THR A 129 -14.25 -49.90 20.48
C THR A 129 -14.22 -50.06 22.03
N ASN A 130 -13.92 -48.97 22.73
CA ASN A 130 -13.91 -49.00 24.20
C ASN A 130 -15.30 -49.33 24.76
N GLY A 131 -16.35 -48.64 24.34
CA GLY A 131 -17.69 -48.76 24.90
C GLY A 131 -18.30 -50.15 24.67
N VAL A 132 -18.23 -50.68 23.46
CA VAL A 132 -18.78 -52.02 23.12
C VAL A 132 -17.99 -53.14 23.82
N THR A 133 -16.65 -53.00 23.93
CA THR A 133 -15.80 -53.93 24.67
C THR A 133 -16.14 -53.96 26.17
N VAL A 134 -16.30 -52.78 26.79
CA VAL A 134 -16.68 -52.66 28.20
C VAL A 134 -18.03 -53.31 28.47
N LEU A 135 -19.04 -53.07 27.60
CA LEU A 135 -20.34 -53.67 27.72
C LEU A 135 -20.31 -55.20 27.53
N ALA A 136 -19.46 -55.70 26.62
CA ALA A 136 -19.28 -57.13 26.40
C ALA A 136 -18.62 -57.83 27.58
N LEU A 137 -17.64 -57.22 28.23
CA LEU A 137 -16.95 -57.73 29.42
C LEU A 137 -17.82 -57.68 30.71
N ALA A 138 -18.78 -56.78 30.73
CA ALA A 138 -19.73 -56.65 31.84
C ALA A 138 -20.93 -57.59 31.76
N ASP A 139 -20.92 -58.55 30.83
CA ASP A 139 -22.03 -59.48 30.56
C ASP A 139 -23.39 -58.79 30.39
N ALA A 140 -23.37 -57.57 29.85
CA ALA A 140 -24.57 -56.81 29.57
C ALA A 140 -25.45 -57.55 28.52
N PRO A 141 -26.77 -57.69 28.75
CA PRO A 141 -27.66 -58.39 27.82
C PRO A 141 -27.50 -57.83 26.42
N ALA A 142 -27.06 -58.64 25.45
CA ALA A 142 -26.78 -58.22 24.09
C ALA A 142 -27.84 -58.76 23.12
N ALA A 143 -28.71 -57.89 22.69
CA ALA A 143 -29.74 -58.22 21.69
C ALA A 143 -29.17 -58.31 20.25
N SER A 144 -27.91 -57.85 20.01
CA SER A 144 -27.30 -57.85 18.69
C SER A 144 -25.81 -58.17 18.72
N PRO A 145 -25.19 -58.67 17.61
CA PRO A 145 -23.76 -58.97 17.52
C PRO A 145 -22.87 -57.78 17.82
N TYR A 146 -21.62 -58.05 18.29
CA TYR A 146 -20.60 -57.03 18.61
C TYR A 146 -20.43 -56.01 17.46
N GLY A 147 -20.27 -56.49 16.20
CA GLY A 147 -20.04 -55.62 15.04
C GLY A 147 -21.20 -54.66 14.76
N SER A 148 -22.42 -55.11 14.91
CA SER A 148 -23.61 -54.25 14.72
C SER A 148 -23.70 -53.15 15.78
N ARG A 149 -23.42 -53.48 17.03
CA ARG A 149 -23.34 -52.52 18.17
C ARG A 149 -22.21 -51.51 17.97
N TRP A 150 -21.04 -52.00 17.51
CA TRP A 150 -19.88 -51.16 17.23
C TRP A 150 -20.20 -50.16 16.11
N LEU A 151 -20.81 -50.62 15.01
CA LEU A 151 -21.13 -49.75 13.87
C LEU A 151 -22.16 -48.68 14.26
N LEU A 152 -23.20 -49.05 15.03
CA LEU A 152 -24.20 -48.09 15.49
C LEU A 152 -23.62 -47.06 16.45
N TRP A 153 -22.77 -47.47 17.38
CA TRP A 153 -22.06 -46.56 18.31
C TRP A 153 -21.17 -45.61 17.52
N TRP A 154 -20.32 -46.15 16.64
CA TRP A 154 -19.42 -45.40 15.80
C TRP A 154 -20.14 -44.36 14.92
N LEU A 155 -21.20 -44.71 14.26
CA LEU A 155 -22.02 -43.79 13.47
C LEU A 155 -22.70 -42.73 14.35
N GLY A 156 -23.15 -43.06 15.54
CA GLY A 156 -23.79 -42.16 16.50
C GLY A 156 -22.81 -41.04 16.95
N ASP A 157 -21.60 -41.46 17.37
CA ASP A 157 -20.53 -40.52 17.76
C ASP A 157 -20.06 -39.66 16.59
N ALA A 158 -19.81 -40.29 15.41
CA ALA A 158 -19.38 -39.57 14.23
C ALA A 158 -20.41 -38.53 13.75
N THR A 159 -21.71 -38.89 13.70
CA THR A 159 -22.77 -37.93 13.37
C THR A 159 -22.93 -36.84 14.43
N GLY A 160 -22.79 -37.16 15.70
CA GLY A 160 -22.77 -36.20 16.79
C GLY A 160 -21.61 -35.20 16.63
N ALA A 161 -20.40 -35.69 16.30
CA ALA A 161 -19.25 -34.85 15.99
C ALA A 161 -19.53 -33.96 14.76
N LEU A 162 -20.01 -34.52 13.65
CA LEU A 162 -20.22 -33.79 12.38
C LEU A 162 -21.31 -32.71 12.44
N LEU A 163 -22.31 -32.87 13.29
CA LEU A 163 -23.43 -31.92 13.41
C LEU A 163 -23.19 -30.88 14.51
N VAL A 164 -22.75 -31.35 15.70
CA VAL A 164 -22.69 -30.48 16.90
C VAL A 164 -21.40 -29.69 16.99
N ALA A 165 -20.25 -30.32 16.71
CA ALA A 165 -18.99 -29.59 16.80
C ALA A 165 -18.87 -28.45 15.79
N PRO A 166 -19.15 -28.62 14.49
CA PRO A 166 -19.12 -27.50 13.54
C PRO A 166 -20.10 -26.38 13.90
N LEU A 167 -21.31 -26.74 14.38
CA LEU A 167 -22.27 -25.73 14.85
C LEU A 167 -21.68 -24.86 15.95
N ILE A 168 -21.13 -25.47 17.00
CA ILE A 168 -20.53 -24.73 18.13
C ILE A 168 -19.33 -23.91 17.66
N LEU A 169 -18.44 -24.49 16.84
CA LEU A 169 -17.21 -23.85 16.38
C LEU A 169 -17.49 -22.65 15.47
N VAL A 170 -18.40 -22.81 14.51
CA VAL A 170 -18.76 -21.74 13.58
C VAL A 170 -19.51 -20.61 14.29
N TRP A 171 -20.46 -20.94 15.19
CA TRP A 171 -21.18 -19.92 15.95
C TRP A 171 -20.27 -19.18 16.94
N ALA A 172 -19.27 -19.83 17.49
CA ALA A 172 -18.27 -19.19 18.36
C ALA A 172 -17.35 -18.23 17.59
N THR A 173 -17.03 -18.55 16.33
CA THR A 173 -16.15 -17.72 15.50
C THR A 173 -16.90 -16.67 14.69
N ARG A 174 -18.13 -16.96 14.27
CA ARG A 174 -19.00 -16.11 13.43
C ARG A 174 -20.44 -16.11 13.96
N PRO A 175 -20.69 -15.44 15.08
CA PRO A 175 -22.01 -15.45 15.69
C PRO A 175 -23.05 -14.77 14.76
N PRO A 176 -24.27 -15.35 14.63
CA PRO A 176 -25.31 -14.90 13.70
C PRO A 176 -25.81 -13.48 13.98
N PHE A 177 -25.73 -13.00 15.22
CA PHE A 177 -26.16 -11.64 15.59
C PHE A 177 -25.29 -10.52 15.01
N ARG A 178 -24.15 -10.84 14.37
CA ARG A 178 -23.33 -9.90 13.61
C ARG A 178 -23.80 -9.68 12.17
N LEU A 179 -24.82 -10.41 11.73
CA LEU A 179 -25.39 -10.22 10.40
C LEU A 179 -26.25 -8.95 10.36
N PRO A 180 -26.33 -8.26 9.20
CA PRO A 180 -27.28 -7.17 9.00
C PRO A 180 -28.71 -7.64 9.23
N GLY A 181 -29.56 -6.79 9.81
CA GLY A 181 -30.94 -7.15 10.18
C GLY A 181 -31.74 -7.79 9.06
N ARG A 182 -31.63 -7.32 7.81
CA ARG A 182 -32.26 -7.92 6.62
C ARG A 182 -31.82 -9.39 6.41
N ARG A 183 -30.55 -9.71 6.62
CA ARG A 183 -30.05 -11.09 6.51
C ARG A 183 -30.51 -11.96 7.67
N LEU A 184 -30.67 -11.39 8.86
CA LEU A 184 -31.25 -12.13 10.00
C LEU A 184 -32.71 -12.54 9.72
N VAL A 185 -33.53 -11.63 9.18
CA VAL A 185 -34.92 -11.94 8.77
C VAL A 185 -34.94 -12.99 7.67
N GLU A 186 -34.11 -12.85 6.63
CA GLU A 186 -33.99 -13.84 5.55
C GLU A 186 -33.61 -15.23 6.09
N GLY A 187 -32.61 -15.29 6.98
CA GLY A 187 -32.15 -16.50 7.63
C GLY A 187 -33.25 -17.13 8.52
N GLY A 188 -34.00 -16.31 9.25
CA GLY A 188 -35.13 -16.74 10.05
C GLY A 188 -36.25 -17.35 9.20
N LEU A 189 -36.62 -16.71 8.10
CA LEU A 189 -37.64 -17.24 7.15
C LEU A 189 -37.18 -18.55 6.51
N LEU A 190 -35.92 -18.64 6.11
CA LEU A 190 -35.34 -19.86 5.56
C LEU A 190 -35.37 -21.02 6.56
N LEU A 191 -34.98 -20.76 7.82
CA LEU A 191 -35.02 -21.75 8.90
C LEU A 191 -36.46 -22.18 9.23
N ALA A 192 -37.42 -21.27 9.21
CA ALA A 192 -38.82 -21.56 9.38
C ALA A 192 -39.36 -22.45 8.23
N ALA A 193 -39.02 -22.12 6.98
CA ALA A 193 -39.41 -22.94 5.81
C ALA A 193 -38.75 -24.33 5.87
N LEU A 194 -37.45 -24.39 6.20
CA LEU A 194 -36.71 -25.65 6.36
C LEU A 194 -37.28 -26.50 7.50
N GLY A 195 -37.56 -25.86 8.65
CA GLY A 195 -38.18 -26.52 9.80
C GLY A 195 -39.57 -27.05 9.51
N GLY A 196 -40.43 -26.24 8.87
CA GLY A 196 -41.78 -26.66 8.45
C GLY A 196 -41.76 -27.82 7.46
N MET A 197 -40.88 -27.75 6.44
CA MET A 197 -40.74 -28.84 5.47
C MET A 197 -40.15 -30.10 6.12
N SER A 198 -39.14 -29.97 6.99
CA SER A 198 -38.59 -31.11 7.72
C SER A 198 -39.63 -31.76 8.64
N ALA A 199 -40.43 -30.96 9.34
CA ALA A 199 -41.52 -31.47 10.17
C ALA A 199 -42.59 -32.20 9.33
N ALA A 200 -42.99 -31.65 8.18
CA ALA A 200 -43.92 -32.31 7.27
C ALA A 200 -43.38 -33.65 6.75
N ILE A 201 -42.09 -33.75 6.46
CA ILE A 201 -41.42 -34.96 5.99
C ILE A 201 -41.25 -35.99 7.11
N PHE A 202 -40.67 -35.61 8.23
CA PHE A 202 -40.23 -36.56 9.25
C PHE A 202 -41.28 -36.82 10.34
N LEU A 203 -42.15 -35.85 10.65
CA LEU A 203 -43.16 -35.98 11.70
C LEU A 203 -44.58 -36.18 11.13
N GLY A 204 -44.91 -35.53 10.01
CA GLY A 204 -46.24 -35.56 9.41
C GLY A 204 -46.50 -36.75 8.49
N GLY A 205 -45.47 -37.52 8.11
CA GLY A 205 -45.61 -38.65 7.17
C GLY A 205 -46.13 -38.27 5.76
N PHE A 206 -46.31 -36.97 5.51
CA PHE A 206 -46.98 -36.44 4.35
C PHE A 206 -46.15 -36.56 3.05
N TRP A 207 -44.79 -36.47 3.20
CA TRP A 207 -43.86 -36.52 2.08
C TRP A 207 -42.82 -37.62 2.29
N ARG A 208 -42.77 -38.58 1.36
CA ARG A 208 -41.82 -39.71 1.43
C ARG A 208 -40.42 -39.40 0.88
N TYR A 209 -40.07 -38.11 0.62
CA TYR A 209 -38.91 -37.76 -0.19
C TYR A 209 -38.00 -36.72 0.54
N PRO A 210 -37.06 -37.14 1.40
CA PRO A 210 -36.16 -36.26 2.14
C PRO A 210 -35.32 -35.35 1.24
N TYR A 211 -35.08 -35.72 -0.01
CA TYR A 211 -34.31 -34.92 -0.96
C TYR A 211 -34.98 -33.59 -1.32
N LEU A 212 -36.25 -33.38 -1.03
CA LEU A 212 -36.94 -32.11 -1.21
C LEU A 212 -36.36 -31.00 -0.28
N LEU A 213 -35.62 -31.36 0.75
CA LEU A 213 -34.92 -30.41 1.60
C LEU A 213 -33.69 -29.80 0.93
N PHE A 214 -33.09 -30.47 -0.08
CA PHE A 214 -31.85 -30.05 -0.70
C PHE A 214 -31.88 -28.61 -1.25
N PRO A 215 -32.89 -28.11 -1.94
CA PRO A 215 -32.92 -26.72 -2.43
C PRO A 215 -32.80 -25.70 -1.30
N LEU A 216 -33.48 -25.92 -0.17
CA LEU A 216 -33.40 -25.02 1.00
C LEU A 216 -32.03 -25.13 1.72
N LEU A 217 -31.48 -26.34 1.81
CA LEU A 217 -30.18 -26.61 2.38
C LEU A 217 -29.07 -25.98 1.54
N LEU A 218 -29.14 -26.08 0.21
CA LEU A 218 -28.22 -25.43 -0.70
C LEU A 218 -28.34 -23.91 -0.59
N TRP A 219 -29.57 -23.38 -0.54
CA TRP A 219 -29.74 -21.93 -0.34
C TRP A 219 -29.14 -21.45 0.97
N ALA A 220 -29.32 -22.17 2.06
CA ALA A 220 -28.68 -21.87 3.34
C ALA A 220 -27.13 -21.80 3.22
N SER A 221 -26.53 -22.81 2.58
CA SER A 221 -25.09 -22.88 2.41
C SER A 221 -24.56 -21.82 1.45
N VAL A 222 -25.20 -21.55 0.33
CA VAL A 222 -24.78 -20.54 -0.66
C VAL A 222 -24.94 -19.13 -0.10
N ARG A 223 -26.02 -18.86 0.61
CA ARG A 223 -26.38 -17.52 1.08
C ARG A 223 -25.65 -17.09 2.37
N PHE A 224 -25.45 -18.04 3.28
CA PHE A 224 -24.90 -17.82 4.61
C PHE A 224 -23.58 -18.57 4.83
N THR A 225 -23.04 -19.21 3.79
CA THR A 225 -21.80 -19.98 3.82
C THR A 225 -21.77 -21.00 4.96
N GLN A 226 -20.71 -21.06 5.78
CA GLN A 226 -20.59 -22.02 6.87
C GLN A 226 -21.69 -21.89 7.94
N LEU A 227 -22.09 -20.66 8.26
CA LEU A 227 -23.13 -20.41 9.25
C LEU A 227 -24.47 -21.04 8.83
N GLY A 228 -24.83 -20.87 7.56
CA GLY A 228 -26.02 -21.48 6.98
C GLY A 228 -25.93 -23.00 6.93
N ALA A 229 -24.80 -23.53 6.47
CA ALA A 229 -24.55 -24.96 6.36
C ALA A 229 -24.74 -25.69 7.71
N VAL A 230 -24.08 -25.23 8.77
CA VAL A 230 -24.12 -25.87 10.10
C VAL A 230 -25.49 -25.72 10.75
N THR A 231 -26.11 -24.53 10.65
CA THR A 231 -27.41 -24.27 11.29
C THR A 231 -28.53 -25.06 10.61
N ALA A 232 -28.54 -25.07 9.28
CA ALA A 232 -29.54 -25.81 8.50
C ALA A 232 -29.40 -27.33 8.68
N SER A 233 -28.16 -27.87 8.62
CA SER A 233 -27.91 -29.31 8.86
C SER A 233 -28.34 -29.73 10.24
N PHE A 234 -28.04 -28.94 11.27
CA PHE A 234 -28.45 -29.24 12.64
C PHE A 234 -29.96 -29.18 12.82
N ALA A 235 -30.66 -28.20 12.24
CA ALA A 235 -32.10 -28.08 12.32
C ALA A 235 -32.81 -29.31 11.67
N VAL A 236 -32.37 -29.72 10.49
CA VAL A 236 -32.88 -30.91 9.82
C VAL A 236 -32.59 -32.17 10.64
N ALA A 237 -31.39 -32.30 11.18
CA ALA A 237 -31.00 -33.43 12.01
C ALA A 237 -31.85 -33.54 13.28
N ALA A 238 -32.10 -32.44 13.97
CA ALA A 238 -32.92 -32.41 15.19
C ALA A 238 -34.36 -32.91 14.92
N ILE A 239 -34.97 -32.43 13.81
CA ILE A 239 -36.33 -32.85 13.44
C ILE A 239 -36.33 -34.29 12.90
N GLY A 240 -35.32 -34.70 12.13
CA GLY A 240 -35.19 -36.06 11.63
C GLY A 240 -35.05 -37.10 12.74
N VAL A 241 -34.24 -36.80 13.77
CA VAL A 241 -34.08 -37.64 14.96
C VAL A 241 -35.40 -37.72 15.74
N ALA A 242 -36.13 -36.62 15.92
CA ALA A 242 -37.43 -36.62 16.56
C ALA A 242 -38.45 -37.49 15.81
N GLY A 243 -38.41 -37.48 14.49
CA GLY A 243 -39.27 -38.33 13.65
C GLY A 243 -38.96 -39.84 13.82
N VAL A 244 -37.69 -40.21 13.96
CA VAL A 244 -37.32 -41.63 14.22
C VAL A 244 -37.77 -42.05 15.63
N VAL A 245 -37.60 -41.20 16.65
CA VAL A 245 -38.03 -41.48 18.01
C VAL A 245 -39.55 -41.65 18.14
N GLN A 246 -40.34 -40.91 17.31
CA GLN A 246 -41.79 -40.99 17.30
C GLN A 246 -42.33 -42.02 16.32
N GLU A 247 -41.48 -42.80 15.63
CA GLU A 247 -41.82 -43.78 14.61
C GLU A 247 -42.66 -43.20 13.45
N THR A 248 -42.60 -41.88 13.23
CA THR A 248 -43.36 -41.14 12.22
C THR A 248 -42.56 -40.90 10.93
N THR A 249 -41.28 -41.26 10.91
CA THR A 249 -40.39 -41.00 9.78
C THR A 249 -40.79 -41.81 8.53
N PRO A 250 -40.61 -41.29 7.30
CA PRO A 250 -40.83 -42.02 6.06
C PRO A 250 -39.90 -43.24 5.90
N LEU A 251 -38.87 -43.35 6.74
CA LEU A 251 -37.98 -44.51 6.82
C LEU A 251 -38.58 -45.64 7.67
N ALA A 252 -39.73 -45.43 8.35
CA ALA A 252 -40.46 -46.47 9.11
C ALA A 252 -40.88 -47.61 8.17
N GLY A 253 -40.73 -48.84 8.65
CA GLY A 253 -41.00 -50.05 7.87
C GLY A 253 -39.75 -50.89 7.59
N HIS A 254 -38.59 -50.38 7.99
CA HIS A 254 -37.34 -51.13 8.13
C HIS A 254 -37.18 -51.58 9.60
N ASP A 255 -36.27 -52.51 9.84
CA ASP A 255 -35.79 -52.78 11.19
C ASP A 255 -35.28 -51.48 11.86
N ASP A 256 -35.56 -51.28 13.13
CA ASP A 256 -35.17 -50.07 13.89
C ASP A 256 -33.69 -49.73 13.72
N THR A 257 -32.84 -50.74 13.67
CA THR A 257 -31.38 -50.58 13.45
C THR A 257 -31.08 -50.04 12.08
N ALA A 258 -31.73 -50.55 11.02
CA ALA A 258 -31.55 -50.10 9.65
C ALA A 258 -32.08 -48.67 9.46
N THR A 259 -33.19 -48.32 10.08
CA THR A 259 -33.76 -46.95 10.06
C THR A 259 -32.79 -45.94 10.66
N VAL A 260 -32.21 -46.25 11.82
CA VAL A 260 -31.22 -45.38 12.46
C VAL A 260 -29.96 -45.23 11.59
N GLN A 261 -29.44 -46.32 11.01
CA GLN A 261 -28.23 -46.27 10.15
C GLN A 261 -28.47 -45.45 8.88
N ILE A 262 -29.63 -45.58 8.23
CA ILE A 262 -29.99 -44.79 7.04
C ILE A 262 -30.03 -43.29 7.40
N LEU A 263 -30.66 -42.93 8.54
CA LEU A 263 -30.71 -41.54 8.98
C LEU A 263 -29.31 -40.99 9.29
N GLN A 264 -28.50 -41.74 10.03
CA GLN A 264 -27.11 -41.35 10.35
C GLN A 264 -26.27 -41.10 9.07
N GLY A 265 -26.36 -42.02 8.10
CA GLY A 265 -25.69 -41.87 6.81
C GLY A 265 -26.15 -40.63 6.03
N LEU A 266 -27.49 -40.43 5.97
CA LEU A 266 -28.06 -39.25 5.30
C LEU A 266 -27.58 -37.95 5.95
N LEU A 267 -27.66 -37.86 7.27
CA LEU A 267 -27.25 -36.66 8.00
C LEU A 267 -25.74 -36.37 7.86
N ALA A 268 -24.90 -37.41 7.92
CA ALA A 268 -23.46 -37.26 7.71
C ALA A 268 -23.12 -36.76 6.31
N VAL A 269 -23.72 -37.35 5.26
CA VAL A 269 -23.53 -36.93 3.88
C VAL A 269 -23.98 -35.48 3.68
N VAL A 270 -25.16 -35.13 4.17
CA VAL A 270 -25.71 -33.77 4.05
C VAL A 270 -24.80 -32.77 4.77
N ALA A 271 -24.41 -33.04 6.03
CA ALA A 271 -23.58 -32.14 6.79
C ALA A 271 -22.22 -31.89 6.12
N VAL A 272 -21.52 -32.96 5.70
CA VAL A 272 -20.22 -32.84 5.02
C VAL A 272 -20.37 -32.10 3.67
N SER A 273 -21.38 -32.45 2.87
CA SER A 273 -21.61 -31.84 1.55
C SER A 273 -21.88 -30.34 1.66
N LEU A 274 -22.71 -29.91 2.60
CA LEU A 274 -22.99 -28.50 2.83
C LEU A 274 -21.81 -27.73 3.39
N LEU A 275 -21.03 -28.34 4.30
CA LEU A 275 -19.79 -27.75 4.82
C LEU A 275 -18.74 -27.59 3.72
N VAL A 276 -18.58 -28.60 2.83
CA VAL A 276 -17.67 -28.53 1.68
C VAL A 276 -18.08 -27.41 0.73
N LEU A 277 -19.39 -27.33 0.42
CA LEU A 277 -19.93 -26.27 -0.44
C LEU A 277 -19.66 -24.88 0.16
N GLY A 278 -19.98 -24.70 1.44
CA GLY A 278 -19.73 -23.44 2.15
C GLY A 278 -18.24 -23.07 2.18
N ALA A 279 -17.34 -24.06 2.39
CA ALA A 279 -15.91 -23.85 2.35
C ALA A 279 -15.41 -23.45 0.96
N SER A 280 -15.86 -24.14 -0.09
CA SER A 280 -15.50 -23.82 -1.48
C SER A 280 -15.92 -22.40 -1.87
N LEU A 281 -17.11 -21.96 -1.47
CA LEU A 281 -17.57 -20.59 -1.69
C LEU A 281 -16.73 -19.58 -0.92
N SER A 282 -16.37 -19.87 0.34
CA SER A 282 -15.53 -19.02 1.17
C SER A 282 -14.11 -18.88 0.59
N GLU A 283 -13.50 -19.96 0.11
CA GLU A 283 -12.20 -19.95 -0.56
C GLU A 283 -12.24 -19.10 -1.84
N ARG A 284 -13.28 -19.27 -2.65
CA ARG A 284 -13.46 -18.50 -3.89
C ARG A 284 -13.59 -16.99 -3.59
N ASP A 285 -14.43 -16.63 -2.62
CA ASP A 285 -14.64 -15.23 -2.24
C ASP A 285 -13.36 -14.60 -1.68
N ALA A 286 -12.60 -15.32 -0.87
CA ALA A 286 -11.32 -14.88 -0.35
C ALA A 286 -10.28 -14.68 -1.47
N ALA A 287 -10.20 -15.61 -2.43
CA ALA A 287 -9.33 -15.50 -3.59
C ALA A 287 -9.70 -14.29 -4.46
N ALA A 288 -11.00 -14.09 -4.73
CA ALA A 288 -11.49 -12.95 -5.49
C ALA A 288 -11.19 -11.60 -4.78
N ALA A 289 -11.36 -11.55 -3.46
CA ALA A 289 -11.03 -10.37 -2.66
C ALA A 289 -9.53 -10.06 -2.70
N SER A 290 -8.67 -11.07 -2.57
CA SER A 290 -7.21 -10.94 -2.65
C SER A 290 -6.77 -10.43 -4.02
N LEU A 291 -7.33 -10.97 -5.11
CA LEU A 291 -7.05 -10.49 -6.48
C LEU A 291 -7.47 -9.03 -6.69
N ARG A 292 -8.65 -8.63 -6.20
CA ARG A 292 -9.10 -7.24 -6.27
C ARG A 292 -8.18 -6.30 -5.51
N GLN A 293 -7.77 -6.70 -4.31
CA GLN A 293 -6.85 -5.90 -3.49
C GLN A 293 -5.47 -5.76 -4.15
N ALA A 294 -4.96 -6.84 -4.75
CA ALA A 294 -3.70 -6.80 -5.50
C ALA A 294 -3.80 -5.88 -6.74
N ALA A 295 -4.92 -5.91 -7.47
CA ALA A 295 -5.16 -5.04 -8.62
C ALA A 295 -5.25 -3.56 -8.22
N VAL A 296 -5.94 -3.24 -7.12
CA VAL A 296 -6.01 -1.86 -6.58
C VAL A 296 -4.61 -1.39 -6.15
N GLY A 297 -3.88 -2.21 -5.39
CA GLY A 297 -2.52 -1.85 -4.95
C GLY A 297 -1.54 -1.65 -6.12
N LEU A 298 -1.67 -2.44 -7.19
CA LEU A 298 -0.88 -2.24 -8.42
C LEU A 298 -1.23 -0.90 -9.09
N ALA A 299 -2.53 -0.58 -9.22
CA ALA A 299 -2.97 0.68 -9.81
C ALA A 299 -2.50 1.90 -9.00
N GLU A 300 -2.56 1.83 -7.66
CA GLU A 300 -2.04 2.87 -6.78
C GLU A 300 -0.51 3.03 -6.90
N ALA A 301 0.24 1.92 -6.95
CA ALA A 301 1.69 1.96 -7.14
C ALA A 301 2.07 2.57 -8.50
N GLN A 302 1.34 2.24 -9.56
CA GLN A 302 1.52 2.84 -10.89
C GLN A 302 1.24 4.35 -10.86
N ALA A 303 0.17 4.77 -10.20
CA ALA A 303 -0.18 6.19 -10.07
C ALA A 303 0.88 6.99 -9.28
N LEU A 304 1.36 6.46 -8.16
CA LEU A 304 2.42 7.11 -7.35
C LEU A 304 3.76 7.22 -8.08
N ALA A 305 4.09 6.24 -8.91
CA ALA A 305 5.33 6.23 -9.68
C ALA A 305 5.20 6.97 -11.02
N HIS A 306 4.00 7.46 -11.38
CA HIS A 306 3.67 8.01 -12.71
C HIS A 306 4.08 7.07 -13.85
N ILE A 307 3.78 5.76 -13.67
CA ILE A 307 4.09 4.71 -14.65
C ILE A 307 2.79 4.12 -15.16
N GLY A 308 2.46 4.38 -16.40
CA GLY A 308 1.40 3.68 -17.11
C GLY A 308 1.89 2.41 -17.77
N SER A 309 1.03 1.40 -17.90
CA SER A 309 1.30 0.19 -18.69
C SER A 309 0.45 0.16 -19.96
N TRP A 310 0.97 -0.49 -20.98
CA TRP A 310 0.28 -0.67 -22.25
C TRP A 310 0.53 -2.06 -22.83
N GLU A 311 -0.43 -2.51 -23.61
CA GLU A 311 -0.38 -3.72 -24.40
C GLU A 311 -0.86 -3.43 -25.81
N TRP A 312 -0.15 -3.90 -26.81
CA TRP A 312 -0.52 -3.82 -28.22
C TRP A 312 -0.67 -5.23 -28.78
N ASP A 313 -1.89 -5.61 -29.15
CA ASP A 313 -2.19 -6.78 -29.95
C ASP A 313 -1.81 -6.48 -31.40
N ILE A 314 -0.75 -7.12 -31.89
CA ILE A 314 -0.16 -6.81 -33.20
C ILE A 314 -1.08 -7.25 -34.34
N ALA A 315 -1.73 -8.40 -34.19
CA ALA A 315 -2.59 -8.97 -35.23
C ALA A 315 -3.91 -8.19 -35.37
N GLY A 316 -4.49 -7.76 -34.25
CA GLY A 316 -5.74 -7.00 -34.20
C GLY A 316 -5.55 -5.49 -34.26
N ASP A 317 -4.30 -5.00 -34.30
CA ASP A 317 -3.91 -3.58 -34.15
C ASP A 317 -4.68 -2.84 -33.05
N ARG A 318 -4.81 -3.48 -31.88
CA ARG A 318 -5.53 -2.93 -30.74
C ARG A 318 -4.56 -2.65 -29.59
N VAL A 319 -4.55 -1.39 -29.14
CA VAL A 319 -3.73 -0.92 -28.02
C VAL A 319 -4.61 -0.77 -26.78
N THR A 320 -4.18 -1.36 -25.68
CA THR A 320 -4.83 -1.24 -24.38
C THR A 320 -3.92 -0.50 -23.41
N TRP A 321 -4.46 0.50 -22.73
CA TRP A 321 -3.74 1.33 -21.77
C TRP A 321 -4.28 1.14 -20.34
N SER A 322 -3.39 1.23 -19.35
CA SER A 322 -3.79 1.37 -17.95
C SER A 322 -4.41 2.77 -17.71
N SER A 323 -5.18 2.88 -16.62
CA SER A 323 -5.77 4.16 -16.20
C SER A 323 -4.73 5.26 -15.99
N GLU A 324 -3.53 4.89 -15.51
CA GLU A 324 -2.44 5.85 -15.33
C GLU A 324 -1.88 6.34 -16.67
N LEU A 325 -1.82 5.49 -17.69
CA LEU A 325 -1.36 5.92 -18.99
C LEU A 325 -2.34 6.91 -19.63
N TYR A 326 -3.64 6.68 -19.49
CA TYR A 326 -4.64 7.67 -19.90
C TYR A 326 -4.44 9.02 -19.19
N ARG A 327 -4.06 9.02 -17.88
CA ARG A 327 -3.74 10.24 -17.13
C ARG A 327 -2.48 10.94 -17.64
N ILE A 328 -1.42 10.19 -17.96
CA ILE A 328 -0.17 10.75 -18.52
C ILE A 328 -0.44 11.48 -19.83
N TYR A 329 -1.33 10.93 -20.67
CA TYR A 329 -1.73 11.53 -21.96
C TYR A 329 -2.93 12.49 -21.85
N GLU A 330 -3.51 12.67 -20.65
CA GLU A 330 -4.72 13.48 -20.39
C GLU A 330 -5.92 13.09 -21.26
N LEU A 331 -6.08 11.78 -21.49
CA LEU A 331 -7.16 11.21 -22.28
C LEU A 331 -8.21 10.52 -21.39
N GLN A 332 -9.46 10.49 -21.88
CA GLN A 332 -10.52 9.71 -21.24
C GLN A 332 -10.61 8.30 -21.86
N PRO A 333 -10.76 7.23 -21.05
CA PRO A 333 -10.80 5.85 -21.54
C PRO A 333 -11.92 5.55 -22.54
N GLU A 334 -12.97 6.37 -22.58
CA GLU A 334 -14.19 6.13 -23.35
C GLU A 334 -14.14 6.58 -24.82
N ARG A 335 -13.03 7.16 -25.29
CA ARG A 335 -12.93 7.77 -26.64
C ARG A 335 -12.55 6.79 -27.76
N GLY A 336 -12.90 5.51 -27.67
CA GLY A 336 -12.77 4.54 -28.79
C GLY A 336 -11.56 3.60 -28.66
N GLU A 337 -11.48 2.65 -29.60
CA GLU A 337 -10.37 1.70 -29.67
C GLU A 337 -9.08 2.42 -30.08
N LEU A 338 -8.07 2.36 -29.21
CA LEU A 338 -6.73 2.85 -29.50
C LEU A 338 -5.99 1.83 -30.37
N ASN A 339 -5.45 2.30 -31.49
CA ASN A 339 -4.54 1.54 -32.35
C ASN A 339 -3.14 2.17 -32.36
N TYR A 340 -2.21 1.56 -33.06
CA TYR A 340 -0.83 2.03 -33.12
C TYR A 340 -0.71 3.41 -33.79
N ASP A 341 -1.49 3.70 -34.82
CA ASP A 341 -1.47 5.01 -35.48
C ASP A 341 -2.01 6.13 -34.61
N ALA A 342 -3.07 5.86 -33.82
CA ALA A 342 -3.59 6.80 -32.84
C ALA A 342 -2.54 7.13 -31.75
N TYR A 343 -1.77 6.14 -31.30
CA TYR A 343 -0.63 6.39 -30.41
C TYR A 343 0.45 7.25 -31.07
N LEU A 344 0.88 6.92 -32.30
CA LEU A 344 1.89 7.69 -33.02
C LEU A 344 1.48 9.14 -33.26
N SER A 345 0.19 9.40 -33.46
CA SER A 345 -0.32 10.77 -33.68
C SER A 345 -0.09 11.68 -32.46
N ARG A 346 0.00 11.12 -31.24
CA ARG A 346 0.23 11.86 -29.98
C ARG A 346 1.70 12.15 -29.71
N ILE A 347 2.61 11.54 -30.48
CA ILE A 347 4.04 11.80 -30.36
C ILE A 347 4.37 13.13 -31.08
N HIS A 348 5.28 13.87 -30.46
CA HIS A 348 5.78 15.12 -31.07
C HIS A 348 6.29 14.87 -32.50
N PRO A 349 5.94 15.70 -33.48
CA PRO A 349 6.26 15.46 -34.91
C PRO A 349 7.72 15.08 -35.19
N HIS A 350 8.67 15.76 -34.54
CA HIS A 350 10.11 15.47 -34.70
C HIS A 350 10.56 14.11 -34.14
N ASP A 351 9.80 13.50 -33.24
CA ASP A 351 10.19 12.26 -32.57
C ASP A 351 9.51 11.02 -33.21
N ARG A 352 8.47 11.21 -34.04
CA ARG A 352 7.64 10.13 -34.63
C ARG A 352 8.43 9.10 -35.40
N ASP A 353 9.33 9.55 -36.27
CA ASP A 353 10.09 8.63 -37.13
C ASP A 353 11.09 7.79 -36.33
N ALA A 354 11.74 8.38 -35.30
CA ALA A 354 12.62 7.68 -34.41
C ALA A 354 11.87 6.62 -33.58
N VAL A 355 10.67 6.97 -33.08
CA VAL A 355 9.83 6.02 -32.35
C VAL A 355 9.37 4.87 -33.25
N ARG A 356 8.89 5.19 -34.47
CA ARG A 356 8.47 4.17 -35.46
C ARG A 356 9.60 3.22 -35.79
N GLN A 357 10.79 3.72 -36.05
CA GLN A 357 11.97 2.92 -36.34
C GLN A 357 12.31 1.99 -35.16
N LYS A 358 12.31 2.55 -33.92
CA LYS A 358 12.64 1.78 -32.71
C LYS A 358 11.67 0.63 -32.45
N VAL A 359 10.38 0.86 -32.69
CA VAL A 359 9.34 -0.17 -32.55
C VAL A 359 9.52 -1.25 -33.64
N GLN A 360 9.82 -0.86 -34.89
CA GLN A 360 10.08 -1.81 -35.98
C GLN A 360 11.31 -2.67 -35.72
N GLU A 361 12.41 -2.08 -35.25
CA GLU A 361 13.60 -2.81 -34.83
C GLU A 361 13.29 -3.83 -33.73
N ALA A 362 12.52 -3.41 -32.71
CA ALA A 362 12.11 -4.30 -31.62
C ALA A 362 11.25 -5.47 -32.10
N LEU A 363 10.36 -5.25 -33.07
CA LEU A 363 9.55 -6.31 -33.68
C LEU A 363 10.39 -7.27 -34.51
N ALA A 364 11.35 -6.77 -35.31
CA ALA A 364 12.22 -7.58 -36.15
C ALA A 364 13.20 -8.41 -35.31
N ASP A 365 13.84 -7.80 -34.33
CA ASP A 365 14.86 -8.41 -33.49
C ASP A 365 14.27 -9.18 -32.30
N GLN A 366 12.98 -9.01 -32.00
CA GLN A 366 12.27 -9.59 -30.84
C GLN A 366 12.95 -9.24 -29.49
N ARG A 367 13.55 -8.06 -29.44
CA ARG A 367 14.27 -7.57 -28.25
C ARG A 367 13.47 -6.52 -27.49
N ALA A 368 13.76 -6.43 -26.20
CA ALA A 368 13.26 -5.33 -25.38
C ALA A 368 13.91 -4.01 -25.84
N PHE A 369 13.15 -2.94 -25.76
CA PHE A 369 13.62 -1.60 -26.07
C PHE A 369 13.30 -0.62 -24.96
N GLU A 370 14.08 0.45 -24.94
CA GLU A 370 13.89 1.61 -24.11
C GLU A 370 14.08 2.85 -24.98
N MET A 371 13.21 3.84 -24.83
CA MET A 371 13.29 5.10 -25.55
C MET A 371 12.67 6.23 -24.76
N THR A 372 13.19 7.44 -24.94
CA THR A 372 12.61 8.68 -24.41
C THR A 372 12.14 9.52 -25.57
N HIS A 373 10.91 10.02 -25.53
CA HIS A 373 10.32 10.86 -26.55
C HIS A 373 9.31 11.84 -25.96
N ARG A 374 8.99 12.88 -26.69
CA ARG A 374 7.99 13.86 -26.31
C ARG A 374 6.62 13.48 -26.83
N ILE A 375 5.61 13.72 -26.02
CA ILE A 375 4.20 13.63 -26.41
C ILE A 375 3.58 15.02 -26.37
N VAL A 376 2.57 15.24 -27.22
CA VAL A 376 1.82 16.49 -27.29
C VAL A 376 0.42 16.23 -26.73
N LEU A 377 0.02 16.99 -25.73
CA LEU A 377 -1.28 16.93 -25.08
C LEU A 377 -2.34 17.70 -25.90
N GLU A 378 -3.62 17.56 -25.57
CA GLU A 378 -4.72 18.22 -26.29
C GLU A 378 -4.67 19.77 -26.21
N ASP A 379 -4.09 20.31 -25.15
CA ASP A 379 -3.88 21.76 -24.96
C ASP A 379 -2.63 22.30 -25.68
N GLY A 380 -1.88 21.44 -26.37
CA GLY A 380 -0.64 21.76 -27.04
C GLY A 380 0.61 21.74 -26.16
N SER A 381 0.48 21.48 -24.87
CA SER A 381 1.63 21.31 -23.97
C SER A 381 2.39 20.01 -24.26
N GLU A 382 3.68 19.98 -23.90
CA GLU A 382 4.55 18.83 -24.14
C GLU A 382 4.93 18.16 -22.83
N ARG A 383 4.96 16.81 -22.85
CA ARG A 383 5.58 15.99 -21.80
C ARG A 383 6.67 15.12 -22.38
N THR A 384 7.70 14.89 -21.59
CA THR A 384 8.75 13.93 -21.93
C THR A 384 8.47 12.61 -21.23
N VAL A 385 8.31 11.54 -22.02
CA VAL A 385 8.00 10.21 -21.50
C VAL A 385 9.11 9.23 -21.82
N GLN A 386 9.38 8.30 -20.89
CA GLN A 386 10.28 7.18 -21.06
C GLN A 386 9.47 5.90 -21.25
N GLY A 387 9.51 5.34 -22.45
CA GLY A 387 8.84 4.09 -22.81
C GLY A 387 9.80 2.91 -22.76
N ARG A 388 9.35 1.81 -22.16
CA ARG A 388 10.03 0.49 -22.18
C ARG A 388 9.05 -0.54 -22.70
N GLY A 389 9.49 -1.40 -23.62
CA GLY A 389 8.63 -2.43 -24.17
C GLY A 389 9.38 -3.69 -24.54
N ARG A 390 8.63 -4.79 -24.64
CA ARG A 390 9.13 -6.07 -25.13
C ARG A 390 8.09 -6.77 -25.99
N VAL A 391 8.56 -7.51 -26.98
CA VAL A 391 7.74 -8.36 -27.86
C VAL A 391 7.49 -9.71 -27.17
N ILE A 392 6.26 -10.17 -27.23
CA ILE A 392 5.86 -11.52 -26.83
C ILE A 392 5.50 -12.28 -28.09
N VAL A 393 6.16 -13.41 -28.30
CA VAL A 393 5.98 -14.25 -29.47
C VAL A 393 5.11 -15.47 -29.16
N ASP A 394 4.49 -16.03 -30.18
CA ASP A 394 3.78 -17.29 -30.11
C ASP A 394 4.77 -18.50 -30.06
N ARG A 395 4.23 -19.72 -30.04
CA ARG A 395 5.04 -20.96 -30.01
C ARG A 395 5.85 -21.18 -31.30
N THR A 396 5.53 -20.46 -32.37
CA THR A 396 6.20 -20.55 -33.68
C THR A 396 7.22 -19.44 -33.88
N GLY A 397 7.36 -18.51 -32.92
CA GLY A 397 8.29 -17.38 -32.99
C GLY A 397 7.73 -16.13 -33.66
N HIS A 398 6.44 -16.09 -34.02
CA HIS A 398 5.83 -14.89 -34.59
C HIS A 398 5.42 -13.91 -33.48
N PRO A 399 5.64 -12.58 -33.70
CA PRO A 399 5.19 -11.54 -32.77
C PRO A 399 3.67 -11.62 -32.56
N LEU A 400 3.24 -11.89 -31.33
CA LEU A 400 1.82 -11.97 -30.95
C LEU A 400 1.34 -10.63 -30.40
N ARG A 401 2.07 -10.11 -29.41
CA ARG A 401 1.76 -8.83 -28.77
C ARG A 401 3.01 -8.14 -28.28
N MET A 402 2.94 -6.84 -28.08
CA MET A 402 3.96 -6.04 -27.42
C MET A 402 3.41 -5.50 -26.11
N VAL A 403 4.18 -5.59 -25.04
CA VAL A 403 3.79 -5.07 -23.72
C VAL A 403 4.87 -4.15 -23.18
N GLY A 404 4.47 -3.14 -22.43
CA GLY A 404 5.44 -2.21 -21.89
C GLY A 404 4.87 -1.25 -20.85
N THR A 405 5.74 -0.34 -20.44
CA THR A 405 5.43 0.75 -19.52
C THR A 405 5.90 2.07 -20.09
N THR A 406 5.22 3.13 -19.71
CA THR A 406 5.59 4.51 -20.04
C THR A 406 5.56 5.33 -18.77
N GLN A 407 6.63 6.05 -18.48
CA GLN A 407 6.79 6.91 -17.32
C GLN A 407 6.90 8.37 -17.75
N ASP A 408 6.17 9.26 -17.11
CA ASP A 408 6.39 10.70 -17.24
C ASP A 408 7.67 11.08 -16.50
N VAL A 409 8.64 11.60 -17.23
CA VAL A 409 9.94 12.04 -16.73
C VAL A 409 10.20 13.53 -16.93
N THR A 410 9.14 14.28 -17.21
CA THR A 410 9.21 15.71 -17.59
C THR A 410 9.95 16.54 -16.53
N ASP A 411 9.52 16.46 -15.28
CA ASP A 411 10.13 17.24 -14.20
C ASP A 411 11.56 16.81 -13.92
N ARG A 412 11.83 15.51 -13.97
CA ARG A 412 13.18 14.98 -13.79
C ARG A 412 14.12 15.49 -14.88
N ARG A 413 13.69 15.49 -16.13
CA ARG A 413 14.47 15.97 -17.27
C ARG A 413 14.73 17.47 -17.19
N ARG A 414 13.72 18.26 -16.82
CA ARG A 414 13.89 19.70 -16.60
C ARG A 414 14.97 20.00 -15.55
N VAL A 415 14.95 19.29 -14.43
CA VAL A 415 15.97 19.44 -13.38
C VAL A 415 17.37 19.05 -13.87
N GLU A 416 17.48 17.96 -14.65
CA GLU A 416 18.74 17.52 -15.27
C GLU A 416 19.28 18.57 -16.26
N GLU A 417 18.44 19.09 -17.15
CA GLU A 417 18.81 20.13 -18.13
C GLU A 417 19.28 21.42 -17.45
N VAL A 418 18.54 21.87 -16.43
CA VAL A 418 18.97 23.05 -15.64
C VAL A 418 20.32 22.80 -14.99
N ARG A 419 20.56 21.62 -14.42
CA ARG A 419 21.83 21.25 -13.81
C ARG A 419 22.99 21.23 -14.81
N GLU A 420 22.76 20.65 -16.00
CA GLU A 420 23.77 20.61 -17.07
C GLU A 420 24.11 22.00 -17.58
N ASN A 421 23.09 22.86 -17.79
CA ASN A 421 23.28 24.24 -18.21
C ASN A 421 24.10 25.06 -17.18
N ILE A 422 23.82 24.86 -15.88
CA ILE A 422 24.58 25.49 -14.79
C ILE A 422 26.05 25.04 -14.83
N LEU A 423 26.31 23.73 -14.92
CA LEU A 423 27.67 23.20 -14.95
C LEU A 423 28.46 23.69 -16.16
N SER A 424 27.81 23.79 -17.31
CA SER A 424 28.40 24.32 -18.54
C SER A 424 28.77 25.80 -18.39
N ALA A 425 27.84 26.63 -17.89
CA ALA A 425 28.06 28.06 -17.67
C ALA A 425 29.19 28.32 -16.67
N VAL A 426 29.21 27.63 -15.53
CA VAL A 426 30.27 27.73 -14.51
C VAL A 426 31.63 27.34 -15.09
N SER A 427 31.69 26.24 -15.84
CA SER A 427 32.94 25.78 -16.45
C SER A 427 33.51 26.80 -17.45
N HIS A 428 32.65 27.45 -18.22
CA HIS A 428 33.04 28.48 -19.18
C HIS A 428 33.59 29.71 -18.46
N GLU A 429 32.89 30.21 -17.44
CA GLU A 429 33.28 31.41 -16.69
C GLU A 429 34.56 31.24 -15.83
N LEU A 430 34.86 30.03 -15.38
CA LEU A 430 36.12 29.71 -14.70
C LEU A 430 37.28 29.57 -15.70
N ARG A 431 37.05 29.04 -16.90
CA ARG A 431 38.11 28.82 -17.90
C ARG A 431 38.68 30.11 -18.44
N THR A 432 37.87 31.14 -18.66
CA THR A 432 38.27 32.40 -19.24
C THR A 432 39.35 33.13 -18.43
N PRO A 433 39.13 33.44 -17.12
CA PRO A 433 40.17 34.08 -16.31
C PRO A 433 41.40 33.19 -16.14
N LEU A 434 41.22 31.87 -15.98
CA LEU A 434 42.34 30.93 -15.85
C LEU A 434 43.21 30.90 -17.11
N THR A 435 42.61 30.93 -18.29
CA THR A 435 43.35 31.02 -19.57
C THR A 435 44.13 32.34 -19.68
N SER A 436 43.52 33.46 -19.26
CA SER A 436 44.20 34.77 -19.22
C SER A 436 45.39 34.77 -18.28
N ILE A 437 45.21 34.29 -17.03
CA ILE A 437 46.29 34.16 -16.04
C ILE A 437 47.43 33.34 -16.62
N LEU A 438 47.11 32.16 -17.18
CA LEU A 438 48.13 31.28 -17.75
C LEU A 438 48.83 31.91 -18.95
N GLY A 439 48.11 32.59 -19.84
CA GLY A 439 48.66 33.27 -21.01
C GLY A 439 49.64 34.41 -20.62
N PHE A 440 49.25 35.28 -19.71
CA PHE A 440 50.13 36.35 -19.23
C PHE A 440 51.33 35.80 -18.43
N ALA A 441 51.13 34.79 -17.59
CA ALA A 441 52.21 34.17 -16.83
C ALA A 441 53.25 33.48 -17.74
N VAL A 442 52.77 32.76 -18.79
CA VAL A 442 53.68 32.17 -19.79
C VAL A 442 54.39 33.22 -20.58
N THR A 443 53.73 34.32 -21.00
CA THR A 443 54.34 35.42 -21.73
C THR A 443 55.38 36.13 -20.86
N LEU A 444 55.10 36.40 -19.62
CA LEU A 444 56.06 36.95 -18.65
C LEU A 444 57.27 36.03 -18.51
N ARG A 445 57.10 34.73 -18.35
CA ARG A 445 58.18 33.76 -18.21
C ARG A 445 59.09 33.69 -19.46
N GLU A 446 58.48 33.63 -20.66
CA GLU A 446 59.21 33.41 -21.89
C GLU A 446 59.83 34.66 -22.48
N ARG A 447 59.16 35.83 -22.28
CA ARG A 447 59.58 37.10 -22.90
C ARG A 447 60.09 38.16 -21.89
N TRP A 448 60.36 37.78 -20.66
CA TRP A 448 60.80 38.69 -19.60
C TRP A 448 61.90 39.68 -20.01
N PRO A 449 63.00 39.27 -20.70
CA PRO A 449 64.10 40.20 -21.08
C PRO A 449 63.69 41.20 -22.19
N SER A 450 62.65 40.89 -22.98
CA SER A 450 62.20 41.71 -24.11
C SER A 450 61.02 42.63 -23.75
N LEU A 451 60.47 42.53 -22.56
CA LEU A 451 59.37 43.40 -22.10
C LEU A 451 59.92 44.65 -21.41
N THR A 452 59.24 45.76 -21.61
CA THR A 452 59.47 47.01 -20.86
C THR A 452 58.97 46.81 -19.43
N ASP A 453 59.49 47.60 -18.49
CA ASP A 453 59.06 47.53 -17.10
C ASP A 453 57.60 47.85 -16.93
N GLU A 454 57.08 48.84 -17.66
CA GLU A 454 55.63 49.13 -17.74
C GLU A 454 54.82 47.93 -18.26
N GLY A 455 55.29 47.23 -19.31
CA GLY A 455 54.64 46.06 -19.88
C GLY A 455 54.61 44.88 -18.91
N ARG A 456 55.66 44.69 -18.09
CA ARG A 456 55.72 43.67 -17.01
C ARG A 456 54.68 43.99 -15.93
N GLU A 457 54.68 45.27 -15.48
CA GLU A 457 53.75 45.71 -14.43
C GLU A 457 52.28 45.57 -14.87
N GLN A 458 51.95 45.95 -16.10
CA GLN A 458 50.62 45.74 -16.66
C GLN A 458 50.23 44.27 -16.71
N MET A 459 51.10 43.37 -17.18
CA MET A 459 50.81 41.93 -17.22
C MET A 459 50.64 41.32 -15.83
N ILE A 460 51.48 41.75 -14.84
CA ILE A 460 51.34 41.31 -13.45
C ILE A 460 50.01 41.80 -12.88
N SER A 461 49.64 43.06 -13.12
CA SER A 461 48.35 43.61 -12.72
C SER A 461 47.20 42.82 -13.31
N HIS A 462 47.24 42.52 -14.61
CA HIS A 462 46.22 41.69 -15.24
C HIS A 462 46.09 40.27 -14.64
N VAL A 463 47.23 39.63 -14.30
CA VAL A 463 47.22 38.33 -13.62
C VAL A 463 46.57 38.45 -12.24
N ALA A 464 46.89 39.47 -11.47
CA ALA A 464 46.32 39.73 -10.16
C ALA A 464 44.81 40.00 -10.24
N ASP A 465 44.37 40.83 -11.22
CA ASP A 465 42.98 41.17 -11.41
C ASP A 465 42.15 39.94 -11.80
N GLN A 466 42.67 39.09 -12.70
CA GLN A 466 41.98 37.85 -13.12
C GLN A 466 41.95 36.81 -12.00
N ALA A 467 43.00 36.73 -11.15
CA ALA A 467 43.03 35.86 -9.98
C ALA A 467 42.01 36.31 -8.92
N ALA A 468 41.92 37.60 -8.63
CA ALA A 468 40.91 38.17 -7.74
C ALA A 468 39.48 37.97 -8.26
N ARG A 469 39.30 38.05 -9.58
CA ARG A 469 38.01 37.73 -10.22
C ARG A 469 37.64 36.27 -10.04
N LEU A 470 38.58 35.33 -10.23
CA LEU A 470 38.37 33.90 -10.05
C LEU A 470 38.00 33.55 -8.60
N GLU A 471 38.71 34.16 -7.62
CA GLU A 471 38.45 34.00 -6.19
C GLU A 471 37.03 34.45 -5.85
N ARG A 472 36.58 35.60 -6.35
CA ARG A 472 35.23 36.10 -6.16
C ARG A 472 34.21 35.14 -6.73
N LEU A 473 34.38 34.62 -7.96
CA LEU A 473 33.49 33.67 -8.58
C LEU A 473 33.37 32.36 -7.77
N LEU A 474 34.47 31.84 -7.25
CA LEU A 474 34.48 30.65 -6.39
C LEU A 474 33.75 30.90 -5.08
N THR A 475 33.96 32.02 -4.45
CA THR A 475 33.29 32.41 -3.21
C THR A 475 31.80 32.58 -3.43
N ASP A 476 31.37 33.20 -4.53
CA ASP A 476 29.97 33.37 -4.92
C ASP A 476 29.27 32.02 -5.10
N LEU A 477 29.93 31.06 -5.76
CA LEU A 477 29.38 29.71 -5.95
C LEU A 477 29.24 28.93 -4.64
N LEU A 478 30.24 29.05 -3.76
CA LEU A 478 30.22 28.43 -2.42
C LEU A 478 29.11 29.02 -1.54
N ASP A 479 28.89 30.33 -1.63
CA ASP A 479 27.85 31.01 -0.86
C ASP A 479 26.46 30.62 -1.34
N VAL A 480 26.24 30.49 -2.65
CA VAL A 480 24.96 29.94 -3.20
C VAL A 480 24.71 28.52 -2.70
N ASP A 481 25.75 27.67 -2.67
CA ASP A 481 25.61 26.30 -2.16
C ASP A 481 25.27 26.28 -0.66
N ARG A 482 25.96 27.09 0.15
CA ARG A 482 25.73 27.21 1.60
C ARG A 482 24.32 27.74 1.91
N LEU A 483 23.86 28.73 1.13
CA LEU A 483 22.53 29.31 1.27
C LEU A 483 21.43 28.30 0.93
N ARG A 484 21.56 27.54 -0.16
CA ARG A 484 20.62 26.46 -0.54
C ARG A 484 20.47 25.40 0.54
N HIS A 485 21.55 25.11 1.28
CA HIS A 485 21.53 24.13 2.36
C HIS A 485 21.21 24.73 3.75
N GLY A 486 20.85 26.02 3.82
CA GLY A 486 20.53 26.70 5.09
C GLY A 486 21.72 26.77 6.06
N ARG A 487 22.95 26.67 5.53
CA ARG A 487 24.20 26.67 6.34
C ARG A 487 24.84 28.03 6.50
N LEU A 488 24.39 29.04 5.76
CA LEU A 488 24.88 30.40 5.88
C LEU A 488 24.07 31.17 6.94
N ARG A 489 24.74 31.80 7.87
CA ARG A 489 24.13 32.69 8.87
C ARG A 489 24.73 34.09 8.74
N ALA A 490 23.95 35.13 9.07
CA ALA A 490 24.45 36.48 9.20
C ALA A 490 25.00 36.68 10.62
N GLU A 491 26.18 37.28 10.72
CA GLU A 491 26.70 37.79 11.96
C GLU A 491 26.33 39.28 12.05
N ALA A 492 25.06 39.52 12.40
CA ALA A 492 24.50 40.85 12.39
C ALA A 492 25.04 41.71 13.54
N GLU A 493 25.50 42.89 13.22
CA GLU A 493 25.91 43.94 14.19
C GLU A 493 25.32 45.30 13.77
N ARG A 494 25.13 46.18 14.75
CA ARG A 494 24.55 47.51 14.50
C ARG A 494 25.52 48.37 13.69
N THR A 495 25.21 48.59 12.42
CA THR A 495 26.10 49.17 11.41
C THR A 495 25.46 50.41 10.80
N ASP A 496 26.26 51.47 10.61
CA ASP A 496 25.88 52.67 9.81
C ASP A 496 26.04 52.35 8.33
N LEU A 497 24.88 52.11 7.67
CA LEU A 497 24.83 51.72 6.25
C LEU A 497 25.31 52.83 5.33
N GLY A 498 25.07 54.12 5.70
CA GLY A 498 25.54 55.27 4.94
C GLY A 498 27.06 55.36 4.89
N ALA A 499 27.70 55.18 6.03
CA ALA A 499 29.17 55.16 6.14
C ALA A 499 29.76 53.97 5.37
N LEU A 500 29.12 52.78 5.48
CA LEU A 500 29.61 51.58 4.79
C LEU A 500 29.51 51.72 3.27
N VAL A 501 28.39 52.22 2.74
CA VAL A 501 28.19 52.47 1.29
C VAL A 501 29.24 53.46 0.78
N GLN A 502 29.49 54.56 1.51
CA GLN A 502 30.55 55.53 1.15
C GLN A 502 31.91 54.86 1.11
N GLY A 503 32.23 53.99 2.05
CA GLY A 503 33.47 53.22 2.11
C GLY A 503 33.63 52.31 0.88
N VAL A 504 32.59 51.54 0.53
CA VAL A 504 32.58 50.65 -0.65
C VAL A 504 32.80 51.46 -1.93
N VAL A 505 32.09 52.57 -2.12
CA VAL A 505 32.24 53.43 -3.30
C VAL A 505 33.63 54.05 -3.37
N ALA A 506 34.19 54.52 -2.24
CA ALA A 506 35.50 55.13 -2.20
C ALA A 506 36.66 54.14 -2.46
N SER A 507 36.49 52.87 -2.06
CA SER A 507 37.49 51.82 -2.30
C SER A 507 37.54 51.36 -3.76
N ARG A 508 36.46 51.60 -4.54
CA ARG A 508 36.37 51.24 -5.95
C ARG A 508 37.00 52.31 -6.84
N ARG A 509 38.01 51.91 -7.63
CA ARG A 509 38.52 52.74 -8.72
C ARG A 509 37.53 52.68 -9.90
N LEU A 510 36.48 53.52 -9.85
CA LEU A 510 35.52 53.65 -10.94
C LEU A 510 36.13 54.51 -12.03
N GLU A 511 36.89 53.87 -12.98
CA GLU A 511 37.67 54.56 -14.01
C GLU A 511 36.78 55.50 -14.83
N GLY A 512 36.98 56.84 -14.63
CA GLY A 512 36.35 57.89 -15.43
C GLY A 512 34.85 58.09 -15.25
N ARG A 513 34.18 57.43 -14.30
CA ARG A 513 32.74 57.57 -14.04
C ARG A 513 32.45 58.37 -12.80
N GLY A 514 31.55 59.34 -12.88
CA GLY A 514 31.03 60.05 -11.71
C GLY A 514 30.02 59.17 -10.97
N VAL A 515 30.26 58.86 -9.67
CA VAL A 515 29.28 58.26 -8.80
C VAL A 515 28.70 59.31 -7.89
N ASP A 516 27.41 59.59 -7.99
CA ASP A 516 26.68 60.48 -7.08
C ASP A 516 26.19 59.67 -5.87
N VAL A 517 26.78 59.92 -4.69
CA VAL A 517 26.43 59.22 -3.44
C VAL A 517 25.66 60.15 -2.51
N ARG A 518 24.43 59.81 -2.22
CA ARG A 518 23.56 60.47 -1.22
C ARG A 518 23.29 59.48 -0.09
N ALA A 519 24.12 59.48 0.91
CA ALA A 519 24.02 58.50 1.99
C ALA A 519 23.70 59.22 3.31
N GLU A 520 22.47 58.98 3.79
CA GLU A 520 22.09 59.32 5.16
C GLU A 520 22.71 58.32 6.15
N SER A 521 23.04 58.77 7.35
CA SER A 521 23.46 57.86 8.44
C SER A 521 22.21 57.13 8.96
N VAL A 522 22.04 55.88 8.51
CA VAL A 522 20.94 54.99 8.89
C VAL A 522 21.54 53.72 9.47
N PHE A 523 21.13 53.37 10.69
CA PHE A 523 21.59 52.16 11.38
C PHE A 523 20.66 51.00 11.13
N ALA A 524 21.24 49.81 10.84
CA ALA A 524 20.55 48.54 10.77
C ALA A 524 21.42 47.42 11.36
N ASP A 525 20.75 46.34 11.80
CA ASP A 525 21.46 45.14 12.27
C ASP A 525 21.79 44.26 11.08
N VAL A 526 23.00 44.37 10.57
CA VAL A 526 23.46 43.65 9.36
C VAL A 526 24.86 43.07 9.60
N ASP A 527 25.17 42.01 8.84
CA ASP A 527 26.53 41.51 8.68
C ASP A 527 27.27 42.42 7.69
N PRO A 528 28.29 43.23 8.15
CA PRO A 528 28.91 44.23 7.31
C PRO A 528 29.53 43.64 6.04
N ALA A 529 30.19 42.50 6.15
CA ALA A 529 30.85 41.86 5.01
C ALA A 529 29.85 41.41 3.94
N LYS A 530 28.67 40.88 4.35
CA LYS A 530 27.60 40.50 3.41
C LYS A 530 26.93 41.73 2.81
N PHE A 531 26.76 42.79 3.62
CA PHE A 531 26.19 44.04 3.13
C PHE A 531 27.13 44.73 2.12
N GLU A 532 28.44 44.78 2.38
CA GLU A 532 29.44 45.25 1.40
C GLU A 532 29.30 44.49 0.07
N ARG A 533 29.11 43.16 0.12
CA ARG A 533 28.92 42.37 -1.10
C ARG A 533 27.58 42.65 -1.82
N ILE A 534 26.52 42.99 -1.09
CA ILE A 534 25.25 43.47 -1.72
C ILE A 534 25.55 44.72 -2.55
N VAL A 535 26.19 45.73 -1.94
CA VAL A 535 26.48 47.00 -2.58
C VAL A 535 27.46 46.81 -3.76
N ASP A 536 28.50 45.99 -3.57
CA ASP A 536 29.51 45.70 -4.61
C ASP A 536 28.88 44.99 -5.82
N ASN A 537 27.97 44.05 -5.59
CA ASN A 537 27.24 43.36 -6.68
C ASN A 537 26.32 44.31 -7.46
N LEU A 538 25.61 45.22 -6.77
CA LEU A 538 24.74 46.19 -7.41
C LEU A 538 25.55 47.20 -8.24
N LEU A 539 26.67 47.73 -7.68
CA LEU A 539 27.58 48.62 -8.40
C LEU A 539 28.22 47.93 -9.62
N SER A 540 28.72 46.70 -9.44
CA SER A 540 29.27 45.90 -10.54
C SER A 540 28.26 45.63 -11.65
N ASN A 541 27.03 45.43 -11.29
CA ASN A 541 25.93 45.26 -12.27
C ASN A 541 25.70 46.58 -13.03
N ALA A 542 25.60 47.70 -12.33
CA ALA A 542 25.43 49.02 -12.94
C ALA A 542 26.60 49.36 -13.87
N GLU A 543 27.88 49.14 -13.46
CA GLU A 543 29.05 49.33 -14.30
C GLU A 543 28.99 48.51 -15.61
N ARG A 544 28.61 47.26 -15.50
CA ARG A 544 28.64 46.33 -16.63
C ARG A 544 27.55 46.59 -17.66
N HIS A 545 26.39 47.07 -17.20
CA HIS A 545 25.24 47.25 -18.07
C HIS A 545 25.00 48.71 -18.53
N THR A 546 25.85 49.64 -18.11
CA THR A 546 25.76 51.05 -18.44
C THR A 546 26.87 51.44 -19.42
N PRO A 547 26.63 52.25 -20.45
CA PRO A 547 27.66 52.75 -21.34
C PRO A 547 28.79 53.48 -20.57
N ASP A 548 30.02 53.41 -21.11
CA ASP A 548 31.17 54.04 -20.49
C ASP A 548 30.98 55.55 -20.26
N GLY A 549 31.38 56.04 -19.11
CA GLY A 549 31.25 57.45 -18.72
C GLY A 549 29.87 57.88 -18.20
N SER A 550 28.87 57.00 -18.24
CA SER A 550 27.54 57.29 -17.67
C SER A 550 27.60 57.32 -16.14
N PRO A 551 26.96 58.31 -15.46
CA PRO A 551 26.93 58.38 -14.02
C PRO A 551 26.04 57.30 -13.40
N ILE A 552 26.51 56.76 -12.25
CA ILE A 552 25.76 55.86 -11.37
C ILE A 552 25.36 56.66 -10.14
N SER A 553 24.11 56.52 -9.68
CA SER A 553 23.67 57.17 -8.46
C SER A 553 23.41 56.12 -7.38
N VAL A 554 23.89 56.39 -6.16
CA VAL A 554 23.64 55.54 -4.99
C VAL A 554 23.00 56.40 -3.91
N ALA A 555 21.84 55.94 -3.45
CA ALA A 555 21.16 56.62 -2.34
C ALA A 555 20.93 55.65 -1.16
N VAL A 556 21.15 56.15 0.05
CA VAL A 556 20.78 55.48 1.31
C VAL A 556 19.86 56.42 2.05
N GLU A 557 18.66 56.03 2.24
CA GLU A 557 17.59 56.86 2.81
C GLU A 557 16.87 56.09 3.93
N ARG A 558 16.36 56.81 4.95
CA ARG A 558 15.52 56.21 5.97
C ARG A 558 14.11 55.95 5.38
N ASN A 559 13.62 54.74 5.51
CA ASN A 559 12.27 54.38 5.11
C ASN A 559 11.49 53.79 6.30
N GLY A 560 10.70 54.65 6.98
CA GLY A 560 10.05 54.28 8.23
C GLY A 560 11.05 53.90 9.31
N THR A 561 10.96 52.69 9.84
CA THR A 561 11.94 52.11 10.79
C THR A 561 13.15 51.46 10.11
N GLY A 562 13.14 51.33 8.76
CA GLY A 562 14.17 50.64 8.00
C GLY A 562 15.06 51.56 7.17
N ALA A 563 15.97 50.93 6.42
CA ALA A 563 16.86 51.58 5.47
C ALA A 563 16.55 51.15 4.06
N LEU A 564 16.41 52.11 3.13
CA LEU A 564 16.26 51.89 1.69
C LEU A 564 17.57 52.26 1.00
N ILE A 565 18.18 51.30 0.35
CA ILE A 565 19.36 51.49 -0.51
C ILE A 565 18.89 51.42 -1.95
N ARG A 566 19.27 52.40 -2.76
CA ARG A 566 18.92 52.48 -4.18
C ARG A 566 20.17 52.68 -5.01
N VAL A 567 20.31 51.87 -6.07
CA VAL A 567 21.38 52.01 -7.06
C VAL A 567 20.74 52.22 -8.42
N ASP A 568 20.92 53.41 -8.98
CA ASP A 568 20.34 53.81 -10.25
C ASP A 568 21.41 53.79 -11.35
N ASP A 569 21.12 53.11 -12.44
CA ASP A 569 21.96 53.10 -13.63
C ASP A 569 21.24 53.75 -14.83
N ARG A 570 22.00 53.96 -15.92
CA ARG A 570 21.50 54.48 -17.22
C ARG A 570 21.71 53.46 -18.32
N GLY A 571 21.55 52.21 -18.01
CA GLY A 571 21.61 51.10 -18.94
C GLY A 571 20.32 50.93 -19.75
N PRO A 572 20.14 49.77 -20.40
CA PRO A 572 18.96 49.48 -21.20
C PRO A 572 17.69 49.21 -20.37
N GLY A 573 17.78 49.17 -19.05
CA GLY A 573 16.71 48.78 -18.14
C GLY A 573 16.49 47.28 -18.12
N VAL A 574 15.43 46.83 -17.41
CA VAL A 574 15.04 45.43 -17.26
C VAL A 574 13.61 45.24 -17.78
N PRO A 575 13.36 44.35 -18.74
CA PRO A 575 12.00 44.04 -19.20
C PRO A 575 11.08 43.61 -18.08
N ASP A 576 9.80 44.01 -18.08
CA ASP A 576 8.84 43.71 -17.03
C ASP A 576 8.72 42.19 -16.73
N ALA A 577 8.74 41.37 -17.78
CA ALA A 577 8.70 39.91 -17.66
C ALA A 577 9.92 39.30 -16.93
N GLU A 578 11.02 40.05 -16.84
CA GLU A 578 12.29 39.58 -16.28
C GLU A 578 12.56 40.16 -14.86
N LYS A 579 11.84 41.19 -14.43
CA LYS A 579 12.09 41.91 -13.17
C LYS A 579 12.07 41.01 -11.93
N GLU A 580 11.27 39.96 -11.92
CA GLU A 580 11.24 38.97 -10.83
C GLU A 580 12.30 37.89 -11.01
N THR A 581 12.51 37.42 -12.23
CA THR A 581 13.38 36.26 -12.52
C THR A 581 14.87 36.59 -12.50
N ILE A 582 15.30 37.87 -12.71
CA ILE A 582 16.71 38.25 -12.66
C ILE A 582 17.38 38.05 -11.28
N PHE A 583 16.59 37.88 -10.22
CA PHE A 583 17.07 37.56 -8.88
C PHE A 583 17.17 36.05 -8.62
N GLU A 584 16.74 35.21 -9.57
CA GLU A 584 16.92 33.77 -9.47
C GLU A 584 18.39 33.37 -9.75
N PRO A 585 18.91 32.33 -9.08
CA PRO A 585 20.26 31.85 -9.35
C PRO A 585 20.43 31.45 -10.83
N PHE A 586 21.51 31.93 -11.46
CA PHE A 586 21.86 31.65 -12.85
C PHE A 586 20.94 32.30 -13.91
N ALA A 587 20.00 33.15 -13.50
CA ALA A 587 19.20 33.92 -14.44
C ALA A 587 20.04 34.96 -15.20
N ARG A 588 19.74 35.14 -16.48
CA ARG A 588 20.37 36.15 -17.35
C ARG A 588 19.26 36.94 -18.05
N GLY A 589 19.35 38.27 -17.99
CA GLY A 589 18.43 39.14 -18.74
C GLY A 589 18.69 39.09 -20.24
N SER A 590 17.62 39.20 -21.04
CA SER A 590 17.68 39.20 -22.49
C SER A 590 18.22 40.50 -23.10
N ALA A 591 18.14 41.62 -22.36
CA ALA A 591 18.49 42.96 -22.82
C ALA A 591 20.02 43.25 -22.91
N GLY A 592 20.83 42.38 -22.33
CA GLY A 592 22.28 42.58 -22.30
C GLY A 592 23.02 41.70 -23.27
N GLY A 593 23.13 41.97 -24.57
CA GLY A 593 23.96 41.25 -25.54
C GLY A 593 25.10 40.39 -24.95
N LYS A 594 26.17 40.04 -25.59
CA LYS A 594 27.27 39.13 -25.13
C LYS A 594 27.96 39.47 -23.77
N THR A 595 27.22 39.92 -22.76
CA THR A 595 27.79 40.30 -21.46
C THR A 595 28.10 39.02 -20.65
N THR A 596 29.39 38.90 -20.30
CA THR A 596 29.98 37.76 -19.57
C THR A 596 29.56 37.76 -18.10
N GLY A 597 28.95 36.68 -17.58
CA GLY A 597 28.63 36.50 -16.15
C GLY A 597 27.82 35.26 -15.87
N VAL A 598 28.03 34.63 -14.72
CA VAL A 598 27.36 33.37 -14.31
C VAL A 598 25.88 33.59 -13.91
N GLY A 599 25.42 34.84 -13.75
CA GLY A 599 24.06 35.13 -13.25
C GLY A 599 23.88 34.84 -11.74
N VAL A 600 24.96 34.97 -10.96
CA VAL A 600 24.93 34.67 -9.51
C VAL A 600 24.82 35.96 -8.68
N GLY A 601 25.32 37.10 -9.14
CA GLY A 601 25.44 38.33 -8.35
C GLY A 601 24.12 38.87 -7.80
N LEU A 602 23.09 39.02 -8.64
CA LEU A 602 21.77 39.51 -8.20
C LEU A 602 21.02 38.49 -7.32
N SER A 603 21.22 37.20 -7.55
CA SER A 603 20.65 36.17 -6.67
C SER A 603 21.30 36.20 -5.27
N LEU A 604 22.61 36.47 -5.17
CA LEU A 604 23.26 36.70 -3.89
C LEU A 604 22.73 37.95 -3.21
N VAL A 605 22.51 39.05 -3.95
CA VAL A 605 21.86 40.24 -3.38
C VAL A 605 20.52 39.89 -2.76
N ALA A 606 19.64 39.23 -3.48
CA ALA A 606 18.32 38.82 -2.95
C ALA A 606 18.43 37.93 -1.71
N GLN A 607 19.34 36.95 -1.75
CA GLN A 607 19.51 35.99 -0.66
C GLN A 607 20.16 36.60 0.57
N PHE A 608 21.16 37.45 0.40
CA PHE A 608 21.76 38.17 1.53
C PHE A 608 20.79 39.18 2.15
N VAL A 609 20.01 39.88 1.32
CA VAL A 609 18.95 40.78 1.80
C VAL A 609 17.89 40.00 2.58
N ALA A 610 17.44 38.87 2.06
CA ALA A 610 16.49 37.98 2.76
C ALA A 610 17.08 37.44 4.09
N LEU A 611 18.38 37.12 4.14
CA LEU A 611 19.05 36.67 5.35
C LEU A 611 19.02 37.73 6.47
N HIS A 612 18.91 39.02 6.11
CA HIS A 612 18.74 40.14 7.02
C HIS A 612 17.27 40.57 7.20
N GLY A 613 16.30 39.75 6.74
CA GLY A 613 14.87 40.04 6.87
C GLY A 613 14.34 41.13 5.93
N GLY A 614 15.12 41.48 4.90
CA GLY A 614 14.84 42.54 3.94
C GLY A 614 14.25 42.04 2.62
N ARG A 615 14.08 42.94 1.66
CA ARG A 615 13.62 42.68 0.28
C ARG A 615 14.42 43.42 -0.74
N ALA A 616 14.75 42.77 -1.88
CA ALA A 616 15.37 43.39 -3.04
C ALA A 616 14.40 43.33 -4.25
N TRP A 617 14.38 44.40 -5.08
CA TRP A 617 13.61 44.46 -6.31
C TRP A 617 14.20 45.45 -7.29
N VAL A 618 13.68 45.51 -8.53
CA VAL A 618 14.12 46.47 -9.55
C VAL A 618 12.90 47.21 -10.13
N GLU A 619 13.07 48.49 -10.39
CA GLU A 619 12.08 49.35 -11.04
C GLU A 619 12.72 50.06 -12.26
N ASP A 620 11.87 50.60 -13.14
CA ASP A 620 12.34 51.42 -14.22
C ASP A 620 12.75 52.79 -13.66
N ARG A 621 13.93 53.27 -14.07
CA ARG A 621 14.40 54.59 -13.67
C ARG A 621 13.74 55.65 -14.55
N ASP A 622 13.33 56.78 -13.90
CA ASP A 622 12.85 57.96 -14.62
C ASP A 622 13.96 58.50 -15.56
N GLY A 623 13.67 58.57 -16.87
CA GLY A 623 14.63 59.00 -17.90
C GLY A 623 15.47 57.84 -18.49
N GLY A 624 15.10 56.58 -18.24
CA GLY A 624 15.72 55.38 -18.78
C GLY A 624 16.79 54.78 -17.86
N GLY A 625 16.96 53.45 -17.93
CA GLY A 625 17.83 52.64 -17.09
C GLY A 625 17.10 51.85 -16.03
N ALA A 626 17.83 51.20 -15.13
CA ALA A 626 17.28 50.42 -14.05
C ALA A 626 17.56 51.08 -12.67
N SER A 627 16.63 50.91 -11.75
CA SER A 627 16.73 51.30 -10.35
C SER A 627 16.62 50.06 -9.48
N PHE A 628 17.73 49.64 -8.87
CA PHE A 628 17.79 48.49 -7.96
C PHE A 628 17.57 48.96 -6.52
N HIS A 629 16.63 48.35 -5.86
CA HIS A 629 16.21 48.69 -4.50
C HIS A 629 16.51 47.56 -3.53
N VAL A 630 17.01 47.93 -2.36
CA VAL A 630 17.19 47.02 -1.22
C VAL A 630 16.59 47.65 0.01
N LEU A 631 15.60 47.03 0.59
CA LEU A 631 14.97 47.44 1.84
C LEU A 631 15.43 46.51 2.97
N LEU A 632 16.02 47.09 4.02
CA LEU A 632 16.41 46.36 5.22
C LEU A 632 15.61 46.88 6.42
N PRO A 633 15.25 46.01 7.41
CA PRO A 633 14.66 46.47 8.66
C PRO A 633 15.68 47.29 9.44
N GLY A 634 15.20 48.31 10.14
CA GLY A 634 16.06 49.16 10.98
C GLY A 634 16.44 48.47 12.27
N ALA A 635 17.55 48.94 12.89
CA ALA A 635 17.85 48.62 14.27
C ALA A 635 16.95 49.46 15.18
N ASP A 636 16.21 48.84 16.08
CA ASP A 636 15.41 49.49 17.13
C ASP A 636 16.26 50.30 18.08
#